data_2be7310544afbfa55af44366d89c61ec
#
_entry.id   2be7310544afbfa55af44366d89c61ec
#
_cell.length_a   1.000
_cell.length_b   1.000
_cell.length_c   1.000
_cell.angle_alpha   90.00
_cell.angle_beta   90.00
_cell.angle_gamma   90.00
#
_symmetry.space_group_name_H-M   'P 1'
#
loop_
_entity.id
_entity.type
_entity.pdbx_description
1 polymer ?
#
loop_
_entity_poly.entity_id
_entity_poly.type
_entity_poly.pdbx_seq_one_letter_code
_entity_poly.pdbx_strand_id
1 'polypeptide(L)'
;VDLAILVAIAAGIFAVIGLSEPLAARLRLPYSVILAGMGIGIGVAATFFWQTNLTNALNPLALGILNLPIRASFFLNVFLPLLVFQVALNIDIRRMLDDWVPILVLAVFAVFVAMLAVGFALYPVAGLPLAGCLLIGAIVSTTDPSAVVSIFKATPSPQRLARIVEGESLLNDAAAIALFSLFLGFVTVNVANPEIGPTLLTFPWIAGVGGLIGIAFGRIGVEVIARMPDFPRGQLSVSMAVPPLTFLLAEQLSASGVIAVVAAGLTINLHMTARFTPALNLQMRATWDLIAHWAGSLIFILAAILIPKLLSEFVLYDVLLIGIVVVAALAARALILFGVLPVLTHFRLSPQMERPYSVAILWGGLRGAVTLALALAVTENRFVPPDVKHQVGLIATGFTLFTLIVQGTTLRWIIRKLRLDQLSPLDVALSNQVIAVALQSVRERVAETARDLGLTREIVRDEAKQFAERVDDAVSKTDATEQLQDRDRVTLGLVALAAHERDTVLDEYRNQVISADLAERLVIGADRIIEATRTGGRAGYRTAARQTYVTGLRFRVATLLHNYLGITRPLARIVEDRFDVLVFYGMVLPRLALFIDDRIRRIHGRRIADLLHELLNRRLDEARQELESLRLQFPGYAEALERRLIRRTTLQLEEGEYEALVEDGLIGPELRSTLGADIDRRRARLKGRPVLDLRQQKSVTIDGFAAFADFSEKERKLLGKKVRIVYAAPGQQILRKESSAREVWFIAAGTVNVVTDGVKIRLTEGDLFGQFAVLARWRRSIQVTAVTDCTLLTLDEHTFRTLIAREGTFRSAVIESAAARGVEIPPEVFDQPEEKRTGTIRAILVKAGSLRLKARKASGER
;
A
#
# COMPACT_ATOMS: atom_id res chain seq x y z
N VAL A 1 -14.91 44.70 -13.72
CA VAL A 1 -15.86 44.27 -12.70
C VAL A 1 -15.45 44.95 -11.40
N ASP A 2 -16.38 45.62 -10.75
CA ASP A 2 -16.14 46.25 -9.45
C ASP A 2 -15.74 45.21 -8.42
N LEU A 3 -14.77 45.52 -7.55
CA LEU A 3 -14.26 44.61 -6.54
C LEU A 3 -15.37 44.07 -5.62
N ALA A 4 -16.34 44.93 -5.28
CA ALA A 4 -17.49 44.58 -4.46
C ALA A 4 -18.36 43.50 -5.11
N ILE A 5 -18.59 43.60 -6.42
CA ILE A 5 -19.33 42.59 -7.20
C ILE A 5 -18.57 41.28 -7.24
N LEU A 6 -17.25 41.31 -7.40
CA LEU A 6 -16.41 40.11 -7.44
C LEU A 6 -16.41 39.37 -6.09
N VAL A 7 -16.36 40.11 -4.98
CA VAL A 7 -16.47 39.54 -3.62
C VAL A 7 -17.86 38.96 -3.39
N ALA A 8 -18.93 39.65 -3.85
CA ALA A 8 -20.33 39.17 -3.73
C ALA A 8 -20.53 37.86 -4.53
N ILE A 9 -19.96 37.75 -5.74
CA ILE A 9 -20.01 36.54 -6.57
C ILE A 9 -19.26 35.41 -5.88
N ALA A 10 -18.04 35.67 -5.39
CA ALA A 10 -17.25 34.65 -4.69
C ALA A 10 -17.99 34.13 -3.45
N ALA A 11 -18.53 35.02 -2.62
CA ALA A 11 -19.33 34.67 -1.45
C ALA A 11 -20.57 33.85 -1.83
N GLY A 12 -21.27 34.26 -2.91
CA GLY A 12 -22.43 33.54 -3.45
C GLY A 12 -22.06 32.12 -3.91
N ILE A 13 -20.93 31.95 -4.60
CA ILE A 13 -20.44 30.63 -5.05
C ILE A 13 -20.12 29.75 -3.83
N PHE A 14 -19.43 30.25 -2.78
CA PHE A 14 -19.22 29.50 -1.57
C PHE A 14 -20.49 29.10 -0.85
N ALA A 15 -21.50 29.98 -0.81
CA ALA A 15 -22.80 29.63 -0.26
C ALA A 15 -23.47 28.49 -1.08
N VAL A 16 -23.41 28.56 -2.40
CA VAL A 16 -23.90 27.50 -3.31
C VAL A 16 -23.17 26.17 -3.04
N ILE A 17 -21.85 26.18 -2.88
CA ILE A 17 -21.06 25.00 -2.54
C ILE A 17 -21.56 24.39 -1.22
N GLY A 18 -21.72 25.19 -0.18
CA GLY A 18 -22.18 24.73 1.13
C GLY A 18 -23.62 24.17 1.11
N LEU A 19 -24.50 24.73 0.28
CA LEU A 19 -25.90 24.26 0.16
C LEU A 19 -26.04 23.04 -0.75
N SER A 20 -25.11 22.81 -1.66
CA SER A 20 -25.21 21.72 -2.64
C SER A 20 -25.01 20.34 -2.01
N GLU A 21 -24.24 20.21 -0.93
CA GLU A 21 -24.02 18.92 -0.25
C GLU A 21 -25.30 18.37 0.42
N PRO A 22 -26.02 19.13 1.28
CA PRO A 22 -27.29 18.67 1.85
C PRO A 22 -28.36 18.45 0.78
N LEU A 23 -28.33 19.24 -0.30
CA LEU A 23 -29.28 19.09 -1.41
C LEU A 23 -29.01 17.79 -2.17
N ALA A 24 -27.74 17.45 -2.44
CA ALA A 24 -27.34 16.21 -3.07
C ALA A 24 -27.78 14.99 -2.23
N ALA A 25 -27.63 15.08 -0.91
CA ALA A 25 -28.05 14.03 0.02
C ALA A 25 -29.57 13.85 0.01
N ARG A 26 -30.35 14.93 0.02
CA ARG A 26 -31.82 14.88 -0.03
C ARG A 26 -32.36 14.34 -1.34
N LEU A 27 -31.83 14.80 -2.46
CA LEU A 27 -32.20 14.35 -3.81
C LEU A 27 -31.63 12.99 -4.18
N ARG A 28 -30.72 12.48 -3.37
CA ARG A 28 -29.99 11.22 -3.62
C ARG A 28 -29.25 11.22 -4.98
N LEU A 29 -28.77 12.37 -5.42
CA LEU A 29 -27.98 12.54 -6.64
C LEU A 29 -26.49 12.68 -6.30
N PRO A 30 -25.58 12.36 -7.25
CA PRO A 30 -24.16 12.66 -7.09
C PRO A 30 -23.93 14.17 -6.89
N TYR A 31 -23.00 14.51 -6.01
CA TYR A 31 -22.65 15.89 -5.69
C TYR A 31 -22.28 16.73 -6.93
N SER A 32 -21.49 16.16 -7.84
CA SER A 32 -21.08 16.81 -9.10
C SER A 32 -22.26 17.17 -10.01
N VAL A 33 -23.33 16.36 -10.02
CA VAL A 33 -24.56 16.65 -10.79
C VAL A 33 -25.28 17.86 -10.25
N ILE A 34 -25.38 17.99 -8.92
CA ILE A 34 -26.01 19.15 -8.27
C ILE A 34 -25.20 20.41 -8.54
N LEU A 35 -23.87 20.37 -8.39
CA LEU A 35 -23.01 21.51 -8.69
C LEU A 35 -23.14 21.98 -10.15
N ALA A 36 -23.14 21.04 -11.09
CA ALA A 36 -23.33 21.35 -12.51
C ALA A 36 -24.72 21.98 -12.76
N GLY A 37 -25.78 21.40 -12.18
CA GLY A 37 -27.14 21.93 -12.30
C GLY A 37 -27.28 23.34 -11.73
N MET A 38 -26.69 23.60 -10.55
CA MET A 38 -26.68 24.94 -9.94
C MET A 38 -25.85 25.94 -10.75
N GLY A 39 -24.68 25.52 -11.25
CA GLY A 39 -23.84 26.37 -12.13
C GLY A 39 -24.56 26.75 -13.44
N ILE A 40 -25.19 25.78 -14.12
CA ILE A 40 -26.02 26.02 -15.31
C ILE A 40 -27.19 26.98 -14.97
N GLY A 41 -27.88 26.74 -13.84
CA GLY A 41 -28.98 27.59 -13.37
C GLY A 41 -28.52 29.02 -13.14
N ILE A 42 -27.35 29.23 -12.53
CA ILE A 42 -26.76 30.58 -12.34
C ILE A 42 -26.43 31.21 -13.70
N GLY A 43 -25.83 30.46 -14.65
CA GLY A 43 -25.51 30.94 -15.99
C GLY A 43 -26.77 31.37 -16.78
N VAL A 44 -27.80 30.52 -16.77
CA VAL A 44 -29.10 30.82 -17.41
C VAL A 44 -29.77 32.02 -16.76
N ALA A 45 -29.82 32.09 -15.43
CA ALA A 45 -30.42 33.23 -14.71
C ALA A 45 -29.65 34.53 -15.00
N ALA A 46 -28.30 34.50 -15.02
CA ALA A 46 -27.52 35.68 -15.37
C ALA A 46 -27.79 36.16 -16.81
N THR A 47 -27.88 35.23 -17.77
CA THR A 47 -28.22 35.53 -19.16
C THR A 47 -29.64 36.10 -19.26
N PHE A 48 -30.62 35.53 -18.55
CA PHE A 48 -32.01 35.98 -18.52
C PHE A 48 -32.12 37.39 -17.93
N PHE A 49 -31.51 37.67 -16.76
CA PHE A 49 -31.53 39.02 -16.16
C PHE A 49 -30.82 40.06 -17.02
N TRP A 50 -29.77 39.68 -17.76
CA TRP A 50 -29.11 40.57 -18.70
C TRP A 50 -29.96 40.93 -19.93
N GLN A 51 -30.71 39.96 -20.45
CA GLN A 51 -31.56 40.15 -21.66
C GLN A 51 -32.93 40.74 -21.39
N THR A 52 -33.40 40.66 -20.13
CA THR A 52 -34.71 41.16 -19.77
C THR A 52 -34.58 42.46 -18.96
N ASN A 53 -35.36 43.47 -19.37
CA ASN A 53 -35.44 44.77 -18.67
C ASN A 53 -36.26 44.71 -17.36
N LEU A 54 -36.37 43.55 -16.70
CA LEU A 54 -37.17 43.36 -15.50
C LEU A 54 -36.63 44.11 -14.27
N THR A 55 -35.30 44.23 -14.10
CA THR A 55 -34.69 45.01 -13.03
C THR A 55 -33.26 45.43 -13.42
N ASN A 56 -32.98 46.73 -13.36
CA ASN A 56 -31.61 47.23 -13.56
C ASN A 56 -30.68 46.97 -12.35
N ALA A 57 -31.24 46.63 -11.21
CA ALA A 57 -30.48 46.40 -9.97
C ALA A 57 -29.59 45.15 -10.01
N LEU A 58 -30.00 44.10 -10.72
CA LEU A 58 -29.24 42.84 -10.87
C LEU A 58 -28.33 42.81 -12.08
N ASN A 59 -28.42 43.76 -12.99
CA ASN A 59 -27.62 43.84 -14.20
C ASN A 59 -26.08 43.87 -13.92
N PRO A 60 -25.57 44.62 -12.92
CA PRO A 60 -24.14 44.61 -12.61
C PRO A 60 -23.65 43.25 -12.15
N LEU A 61 -24.47 42.51 -11.40
CA LEU A 61 -24.17 41.18 -10.90
C LEU A 61 -24.23 40.13 -12.02
N ALA A 62 -25.25 40.21 -12.88
CA ALA A 62 -25.40 39.35 -14.06
C ALA A 62 -24.21 39.53 -15.04
N LEU A 63 -23.87 40.80 -15.35
CA LEU A 63 -22.68 41.14 -16.15
C LEU A 63 -21.37 40.67 -15.47
N GLY A 64 -21.29 40.79 -14.15
CA GLY A 64 -20.18 40.32 -13.37
C GLY A 64 -19.99 38.79 -13.52
N ILE A 65 -21.06 38.00 -13.46
CA ILE A 65 -21.09 36.56 -13.62
C ILE A 65 -20.73 36.18 -15.07
N LEU A 66 -21.33 36.77 -16.07
CA LEU A 66 -21.09 36.48 -17.49
C LEU A 66 -19.68 36.88 -17.97
N ASN A 67 -19.11 37.94 -17.37
CA ASN A 67 -17.77 38.44 -17.70
C ASN A 67 -16.72 38.05 -16.64
N LEU A 68 -17.00 37.06 -15.80
CA LEU A 68 -15.98 36.52 -14.91
C LEU A 68 -14.73 36.18 -15.72
N PRO A 69 -13.55 36.64 -15.32
CA PRO A 69 -12.28 36.33 -16.04
C PRO A 69 -11.87 34.89 -15.79
N ILE A 70 -12.75 33.96 -16.11
CA ILE A 70 -12.51 32.52 -15.95
C ILE A 70 -11.65 32.07 -17.13
N ARG A 71 -10.33 32.17 -16.96
CA ARG A 71 -9.39 31.68 -17.97
C ARG A 71 -9.07 30.21 -17.74
N ALA A 72 -8.98 29.44 -18.81
CA ALA A 72 -8.57 28.04 -18.75
C ALA A 72 -7.22 27.85 -18.06
N SER A 73 -6.29 28.79 -18.23
CA SER A 73 -5.00 28.78 -17.54
C SER A 73 -5.14 28.79 -16.01
N PHE A 74 -6.21 29.39 -15.48
CA PHE A 74 -6.46 29.38 -14.05
C PHE A 74 -6.87 27.99 -13.56
N PHE A 75 -7.69 27.26 -14.33
CA PHE A 75 -8.07 25.88 -14.03
C PHE A 75 -6.87 24.95 -14.08
N LEU A 76 -6.06 25.06 -15.15
CA LEU A 76 -4.96 24.14 -15.39
C LEU A 76 -3.76 24.38 -14.45
N ASN A 77 -3.43 25.67 -14.19
CA ASN A 77 -2.21 26.02 -13.46
C ASN A 77 -2.43 26.14 -11.95
N VAL A 78 -3.67 26.39 -11.50
CA VAL A 78 -3.96 26.59 -10.07
C VAL A 78 -4.75 25.41 -9.49
N PHE A 79 -5.93 25.12 -10.02
CA PHE A 79 -6.81 24.13 -9.41
C PHE A 79 -6.36 22.71 -9.67
N LEU A 80 -5.95 22.40 -10.91
CA LEU A 80 -5.55 21.04 -11.28
C LEU A 80 -4.37 20.51 -10.46
N PRO A 81 -3.27 21.25 -10.27
CA PRO A 81 -2.17 20.81 -9.41
C PRO A 81 -2.61 20.51 -7.97
N LEU A 82 -3.54 21.29 -7.41
CA LEU A 82 -4.05 21.09 -6.05
C LEU A 82 -4.86 19.78 -5.94
N LEU A 83 -5.78 19.54 -6.90
CA LEU A 83 -6.60 18.33 -6.93
C LEU A 83 -5.77 17.07 -7.08
N VAL A 84 -4.88 17.07 -8.05
CA VAL A 84 -4.04 15.90 -8.36
C VAL A 84 -3.08 15.60 -7.21
N PHE A 85 -2.54 16.62 -6.56
CA PHE A 85 -1.67 16.47 -5.39
C PHE A 85 -2.42 15.87 -4.19
N GLN A 86 -3.64 16.34 -3.91
CA GLN A 86 -4.48 15.80 -2.83
C GLN A 86 -4.79 14.31 -3.06
N VAL A 87 -5.15 13.91 -4.28
CA VAL A 87 -5.38 12.50 -4.61
C VAL A 87 -4.10 11.69 -4.39
N ALA A 88 -2.93 12.20 -4.83
CA ALA A 88 -1.65 11.55 -4.64
C ALA A 88 -1.25 11.42 -3.16
N LEU A 89 -1.63 12.38 -2.30
CA LEU A 89 -1.39 12.32 -0.85
C LEU A 89 -2.25 11.26 -0.14
N ASN A 90 -3.46 10.99 -0.64
CA ASN A 90 -4.43 10.13 0.02
C ASN A 90 -4.40 8.68 -0.47
N ILE A 91 -3.76 8.41 -1.60
CA ILE A 91 -3.70 7.07 -2.18
C ILE A 91 -2.78 6.14 -1.37
N ASP A 92 -3.20 4.89 -1.19
CA ASP A 92 -2.36 3.86 -0.59
C ASP A 92 -1.39 3.29 -1.63
N ILE A 93 -0.23 3.92 -1.75
CA ILE A 93 0.78 3.60 -2.78
C ILE A 93 1.24 2.15 -2.68
N ARG A 94 1.44 1.61 -1.46
CA ARG A 94 1.96 0.25 -1.28
C ARG A 94 0.96 -0.78 -1.78
N ARG A 95 -0.31 -0.58 -1.49
CA ARG A 95 -1.40 -1.43 -1.99
C ARG A 95 -1.66 -1.23 -3.48
N MET A 96 -1.47 -0.01 -3.98
CA MET A 96 -1.57 0.29 -5.41
C MET A 96 -0.48 -0.44 -6.21
N LEU A 97 0.73 -0.58 -5.65
CA LEU A 97 1.82 -1.33 -6.27
C LEU A 97 1.55 -2.84 -6.35
N ASP A 98 0.69 -3.40 -5.52
CA ASP A 98 0.26 -4.81 -5.65
C ASP A 98 -0.65 -5.00 -6.88
N ASP A 99 -1.38 -3.96 -7.28
CA ASP A 99 -2.31 -3.94 -8.41
C ASP A 99 -1.85 -3.01 -9.56
N TRP A 100 -0.54 -2.74 -9.69
CA TRP A 100 -0.01 -1.77 -10.65
C TRP A 100 -0.33 -2.09 -12.11
N VAL A 101 -0.38 -3.38 -12.48
CA VAL A 101 -0.66 -3.81 -13.87
C VAL A 101 -2.07 -3.45 -14.30
N PRO A 102 -3.15 -3.86 -13.60
CA PRO A 102 -4.50 -3.45 -13.97
C PRO A 102 -4.70 -1.93 -13.88
N ILE A 103 -4.10 -1.25 -12.91
CA ILE A 103 -4.17 0.21 -12.79
C ILE A 103 -3.52 0.90 -13.98
N LEU A 104 -2.31 0.50 -14.37
CA LEU A 104 -1.62 1.09 -15.52
C LEU A 104 -2.39 0.86 -16.83
N VAL A 105 -2.95 -0.35 -17.01
CA VAL A 105 -3.75 -0.68 -18.21
C VAL A 105 -5.03 0.15 -18.27
N LEU A 106 -5.75 0.29 -17.16
CA LEU A 106 -6.97 1.09 -17.10
C LEU A 106 -6.71 2.59 -17.18
N ALA A 107 -5.59 3.07 -16.61
CA ALA A 107 -5.31 4.49 -16.52
C ALA A 107 -4.55 5.05 -17.74
N VAL A 108 -3.65 4.29 -18.33
CA VAL A 108 -2.83 4.77 -19.45
C VAL A 108 -3.28 4.14 -20.77
N PHE A 109 -3.29 2.80 -20.86
CA PHE A 109 -3.63 2.13 -22.10
C PHE A 109 -5.08 2.38 -22.50
N ALA A 110 -6.04 2.41 -21.55
CA ALA A 110 -7.43 2.71 -21.84
C ALA A 110 -7.64 4.15 -22.35
N VAL A 111 -6.88 5.12 -21.86
CA VAL A 111 -6.91 6.51 -22.34
C VAL A 111 -6.48 6.59 -23.80
N PHE A 112 -5.37 5.91 -24.16
CA PHE A 112 -4.94 5.84 -25.54
C PHE A 112 -5.98 5.18 -26.44
N VAL A 113 -6.55 4.06 -26.01
CA VAL A 113 -7.60 3.35 -26.77
C VAL A 113 -8.85 4.22 -26.91
N ALA A 114 -9.28 4.91 -25.84
CA ALA A 114 -10.43 5.81 -25.89
C ALA A 114 -10.19 7.01 -26.81
N MET A 115 -9.01 7.63 -26.71
CA MET A 115 -8.61 8.74 -27.58
C MET A 115 -8.64 8.33 -29.05
N LEU A 116 -8.05 7.19 -29.41
CA LEU A 116 -8.02 6.69 -30.78
C LEU A 116 -9.42 6.32 -31.25
N ALA A 117 -10.19 5.61 -30.42
CA ALA A 117 -11.56 5.20 -30.79
C ALA A 117 -12.45 6.41 -31.08
N VAL A 118 -12.44 7.41 -30.21
CA VAL A 118 -13.22 8.64 -30.39
C VAL A 118 -12.70 9.46 -31.57
N GLY A 119 -11.36 9.62 -31.68
CA GLY A 119 -10.75 10.40 -32.77
C GLY A 119 -11.05 9.82 -34.14
N PHE A 120 -10.89 8.51 -34.33
CA PHE A 120 -11.19 7.84 -35.61
C PHE A 120 -12.69 7.72 -35.91
N ALA A 121 -13.53 7.61 -34.86
CA ALA A 121 -14.98 7.61 -35.05
C ALA A 121 -15.50 8.99 -35.49
N LEU A 122 -14.91 10.07 -35.02
CA LEU A 122 -15.28 11.44 -35.40
C LEU A 122 -14.71 11.86 -36.76
N TYR A 123 -13.52 11.40 -37.14
CA TYR A 123 -12.79 11.85 -38.33
C TYR A 123 -13.60 11.85 -39.62
N PRO A 124 -14.37 10.78 -39.99
CA PRO A 124 -15.15 10.74 -41.22
C PRO A 124 -16.38 11.66 -41.19
N VAL A 125 -16.84 12.10 -40.02
CA VAL A 125 -18.15 12.78 -39.86
C VAL A 125 -17.99 14.24 -39.44
N ALA A 126 -17.01 14.55 -38.56
CA ALA A 126 -16.90 15.87 -37.96
C ALA A 126 -16.36 16.98 -38.89
N GLY A 127 -15.78 16.63 -40.05
CA GLY A 127 -15.17 17.60 -40.97
C GLY A 127 -13.93 18.31 -40.40
N LEU A 128 -13.36 17.78 -39.31
CA LEU A 128 -12.18 18.32 -38.65
C LEU A 128 -10.90 17.58 -39.11
N PRO A 129 -9.73 18.21 -39.00
CA PRO A 129 -8.45 17.52 -39.16
C PRO A 129 -8.29 16.44 -38.10
N LEU A 130 -7.57 15.36 -38.43
CA LEU A 130 -7.35 14.21 -37.53
C LEU A 130 -6.81 14.64 -36.20
N ALA A 131 -5.89 15.62 -36.17
CA ALA A 131 -5.34 16.20 -34.92
C ALA A 131 -6.44 16.79 -34.02
N GLY A 132 -7.44 17.46 -34.60
CA GLY A 132 -8.60 18.00 -33.89
C GLY A 132 -9.51 16.92 -33.31
N CYS A 133 -9.76 15.86 -34.10
CA CYS A 133 -10.55 14.71 -33.65
C CYS A 133 -9.84 13.94 -32.50
N LEU A 134 -8.53 13.76 -32.58
CA LEU A 134 -7.74 13.13 -31.52
C LEU A 134 -7.63 14.02 -30.27
N LEU A 135 -7.60 15.33 -30.45
CA LEU A 135 -7.69 16.29 -29.34
C LEU A 135 -9.01 16.13 -28.57
N ILE A 136 -10.14 16.04 -29.28
CA ILE A 136 -11.45 15.75 -28.64
C ILE A 136 -11.39 14.42 -27.92
N GLY A 137 -10.83 13.38 -28.56
CA GLY A 137 -10.64 12.06 -27.95
C GLY A 137 -9.82 12.12 -26.65
N ALA A 138 -8.74 12.90 -26.62
CA ALA A 138 -7.92 13.09 -25.43
C ALA A 138 -8.70 13.79 -24.29
N ILE A 139 -9.45 14.86 -24.62
CA ILE A 139 -10.29 15.59 -23.65
C ILE A 139 -11.36 14.67 -23.04
N VAL A 140 -12.02 13.89 -23.88
CA VAL A 140 -13.13 13.01 -23.49
C VAL A 140 -12.64 11.72 -22.78
N SER A 141 -11.37 11.38 -22.84
CA SER A 141 -10.82 10.16 -22.21
C SER A 141 -10.66 10.25 -20.71
N THR A 142 -10.60 11.47 -20.10
CA THR A 142 -10.58 11.65 -18.63
C THR A 142 -11.80 11.03 -17.97
N THR A 143 -11.67 10.41 -16.80
CA THR A 143 -12.79 9.84 -16.03
C THR A 143 -12.74 10.26 -14.57
N ASP A 144 -13.89 10.63 -14.01
CA ASP A 144 -14.06 10.90 -12.58
C ASP A 144 -14.82 9.74 -11.91
N PRO A 145 -14.13 8.87 -11.19
CA PRO A 145 -14.72 7.71 -10.54
C PRO A 145 -15.36 8.03 -9.18
N SER A 146 -15.35 9.28 -8.73
CA SER A 146 -15.75 9.69 -7.38
C SER A 146 -17.10 9.12 -6.96
N ALA A 147 -18.09 9.13 -7.86
CA ALA A 147 -19.42 8.56 -7.61
C ALA A 147 -19.37 7.02 -7.44
N VAL A 148 -18.60 6.31 -8.26
CA VAL A 148 -18.45 4.84 -8.18
C VAL A 148 -17.70 4.45 -6.91
N VAL A 149 -16.62 5.16 -6.62
CA VAL A 149 -15.80 4.93 -5.41
C VAL A 149 -16.61 5.18 -4.14
N SER A 150 -17.39 6.27 -4.09
CA SER A 150 -18.25 6.57 -2.93
C SER A 150 -19.27 5.45 -2.68
N ILE A 151 -19.83 4.86 -3.74
CA ILE A 151 -20.77 3.77 -3.62
C ILE A 151 -20.04 2.48 -3.18
N PHE A 152 -18.88 2.17 -3.75
CA PHE A 152 -18.09 1.01 -3.34
C PHE A 152 -17.59 1.10 -1.89
N LYS A 153 -17.32 2.31 -1.39
CA LYS A 153 -17.00 2.53 0.03
C LYS A 153 -18.20 2.37 0.96
N ALA A 154 -19.39 2.70 0.47
CA ALA A 154 -20.64 2.57 1.22
C ALA A 154 -21.25 1.16 1.16
N THR A 155 -20.77 0.29 0.27
CA THR A 155 -21.26 -1.09 0.10
C THR A 155 -20.20 -2.08 0.55
N PRO A 156 -20.57 -3.31 0.95
CA PRO A 156 -19.64 -4.38 1.33
C PRO A 156 -18.86 -4.95 0.13
N SER A 157 -18.50 -4.09 -0.82
CA SER A 157 -17.73 -4.47 -2.00
C SER A 157 -16.25 -4.72 -1.64
N PRO A 158 -15.53 -5.56 -2.42
CA PRO A 158 -14.10 -5.76 -2.20
C PRO A 158 -13.33 -4.45 -2.24
N GLN A 159 -12.67 -4.07 -1.16
CA GLN A 159 -11.88 -2.82 -1.06
C GLN A 159 -10.83 -2.69 -2.17
N ARG A 160 -10.41 -3.82 -2.73
CA ARG A 160 -9.48 -3.87 -3.85
C ARG A 160 -10.02 -3.21 -5.13
N LEU A 161 -11.34 -3.35 -5.40
CA LEU A 161 -11.95 -2.71 -6.56
C LEU A 161 -11.98 -1.18 -6.42
N ALA A 162 -12.33 -0.69 -5.24
CA ALA A 162 -12.28 0.74 -4.96
C ALA A 162 -10.86 1.30 -5.20
N ARG A 163 -9.82 0.60 -4.74
CA ARG A 163 -8.41 0.98 -4.97
C ARG A 163 -8.00 0.99 -6.44
N ILE A 164 -8.41 -0.01 -7.21
CA ILE A 164 -8.11 -0.05 -8.66
C ILE A 164 -8.74 1.15 -9.36
N VAL A 165 -9.99 1.48 -9.04
CA VAL A 165 -10.70 2.60 -9.62
C VAL A 165 -10.13 3.95 -9.17
N GLU A 166 -9.71 4.10 -7.91
CA GLU A 166 -8.99 5.27 -7.41
C GLU A 166 -7.63 5.45 -8.10
N GLY A 167 -6.88 4.36 -8.28
CA GLY A 167 -5.60 4.36 -8.98
C GLY A 167 -5.74 4.66 -10.48
N GLU A 168 -6.81 4.13 -11.13
CA GLU A 168 -7.17 4.48 -12.51
C GLU A 168 -7.31 5.99 -12.66
N SER A 169 -8.11 6.63 -11.81
CA SER A 169 -8.40 8.06 -11.91
C SER A 169 -7.17 8.95 -11.77
N LEU A 170 -6.29 8.64 -10.82
CA LEU A 170 -5.10 9.44 -10.60
C LEU A 170 -4.19 9.51 -11.83
N LEU A 171 -3.96 8.37 -12.49
CA LEU A 171 -3.05 8.28 -13.63
C LEU A 171 -3.73 8.60 -14.96
N ASN A 172 -5.05 8.40 -15.06
CA ASN A 172 -5.84 8.68 -16.24
C ASN A 172 -5.83 10.19 -16.58
N ASP A 173 -6.12 11.05 -15.60
CA ASP A 173 -6.11 12.49 -15.81
C ASP A 173 -4.71 12.97 -16.23
N ALA A 174 -3.65 12.46 -15.62
CA ALA A 174 -2.28 12.78 -15.99
C ALA A 174 -1.95 12.35 -17.43
N ALA A 175 -2.38 11.15 -17.85
CA ALA A 175 -2.17 10.65 -19.20
C ALA A 175 -2.98 11.45 -20.25
N ALA A 176 -4.24 11.73 -19.95
CA ALA A 176 -5.13 12.48 -20.83
C ALA A 176 -4.66 13.92 -21.04
N ILE A 177 -4.21 14.61 -19.98
CA ILE A 177 -3.69 15.98 -20.06
C ILE A 177 -2.39 16.04 -20.85
N ALA A 178 -1.51 15.07 -20.69
CA ALA A 178 -0.28 15.00 -21.46
C ALA A 178 -0.56 14.78 -22.96
N LEU A 179 -1.53 13.90 -23.31
CA LEU A 179 -2.00 13.72 -24.68
C LEU A 179 -2.70 14.97 -25.20
N PHE A 180 -3.53 15.60 -24.39
CA PHE A 180 -4.17 16.87 -24.71
C PHE A 180 -3.14 17.94 -25.08
N SER A 181 -2.12 18.15 -24.25
CA SER A 181 -1.07 19.13 -24.52
C SER A 181 -0.35 18.86 -25.82
N LEU A 182 -0.08 17.60 -26.12
CA LEU A 182 0.53 17.13 -27.36
C LEU A 182 -0.31 17.46 -28.59
N PHE A 183 -1.58 17.06 -28.60
CA PHE A 183 -2.48 17.28 -29.73
C PHE A 183 -2.91 18.74 -29.87
N LEU A 184 -3.02 19.49 -28.77
CA LEU A 184 -3.20 20.93 -28.82
C LEU A 184 -2.03 21.61 -29.52
N GLY A 185 -0.79 21.16 -29.27
CA GLY A 185 0.39 21.64 -29.98
C GLY A 185 0.29 21.44 -31.49
N PHE A 186 -0.17 20.29 -31.95
CA PHE A 186 -0.38 20.05 -33.39
C PHE A 186 -1.46 20.94 -34.00
N VAL A 187 -2.56 21.12 -33.30
CA VAL A 187 -3.66 21.96 -33.75
C VAL A 187 -3.25 23.44 -33.81
N THR A 188 -2.45 23.91 -32.88
CA THR A 188 -1.98 25.31 -32.84
C THR A 188 -0.93 25.60 -33.94
N VAL A 189 -0.12 24.62 -34.35
CA VAL A 189 0.86 24.73 -35.43
C VAL A 189 0.24 24.39 -36.78
N ASN A 190 -1.04 24.05 -36.84
CA ASN A 190 -1.83 23.67 -38.01
C ASN A 190 -1.29 22.43 -38.78
N VAL A 191 -0.77 21.46 -38.02
CA VAL A 191 -0.36 20.14 -38.57
C VAL A 191 -1.59 19.27 -38.77
N ALA A 192 -2.08 19.19 -39.99
CA ALA A 192 -3.32 18.44 -40.30
C ALA A 192 -3.20 16.92 -40.06
N ASN A 193 -2.04 16.35 -40.35
CA ASN A 193 -1.76 14.93 -40.20
C ASN A 193 -0.47 14.71 -39.39
N PRO A 194 -0.56 14.64 -38.07
CA PRO A 194 0.61 14.41 -37.21
C PRO A 194 1.15 12.97 -37.41
N GLU A 195 2.46 12.83 -37.50
CA GLU A 195 3.10 11.51 -37.40
C GLU A 195 2.93 10.96 -35.99
N ILE A 196 1.93 10.13 -35.80
CA ILE A 196 1.53 9.58 -34.49
C ILE A 196 2.67 8.77 -33.86
N GLY A 197 3.43 8.00 -34.65
CA GLY A 197 4.47 7.11 -34.15
C GLY A 197 5.62 7.83 -33.43
N PRO A 198 6.36 8.74 -34.07
CA PRO A 198 7.43 9.51 -33.41
C PRO A 198 6.93 10.31 -32.22
N THR A 199 5.73 10.85 -32.35
CA THR A 199 5.12 11.70 -31.31
C THR A 199 4.78 10.93 -30.04
N LEU A 200 4.27 9.71 -30.17
CA LEU A 200 4.03 8.85 -29.00
C LEU A 200 5.31 8.42 -28.27
N LEU A 201 6.44 8.37 -29.01
CA LEU A 201 7.75 8.07 -28.40
C LEU A 201 8.28 9.21 -27.52
N THR A 202 7.85 10.45 -27.73
CA THR A 202 8.22 11.60 -26.87
C THR A 202 7.49 11.59 -25.52
N PHE A 203 6.31 10.95 -25.44
CA PHE A 203 5.50 10.88 -24.23
C PHE A 203 6.25 10.29 -23.03
N PRO A 204 6.90 9.11 -23.12
CA PRO A 204 7.67 8.55 -22.00
C PRO A 204 8.80 9.46 -21.52
N TRP A 205 9.40 10.24 -22.43
CA TRP A 205 10.43 11.20 -22.09
C TRP A 205 9.88 12.38 -21.27
N ILE A 206 8.82 13.02 -21.76
CA ILE A 206 8.13 14.11 -21.08
C ILE A 206 7.61 13.68 -19.70
N ALA A 207 7.03 12.48 -19.64
CA ALA A 207 6.55 11.88 -18.40
C ALA A 207 7.69 11.54 -17.44
N GLY A 208 8.79 10.97 -17.94
CA GLY A 208 9.96 10.60 -17.15
C GLY A 208 10.65 11.80 -16.51
N VAL A 209 10.90 12.85 -17.29
CA VAL A 209 11.49 14.10 -16.80
C VAL A 209 10.57 14.78 -15.78
N GLY A 210 9.26 14.84 -16.06
CA GLY A 210 8.27 15.36 -15.10
C GLY A 210 8.29 14.58 -13.80
N GLY A 211 8.30 13.25 -13.88
CA GLY A 211 8.39 12.37 -12.70
C GLY A 211 9.65 12.63 -11.87
N LEU A 212 10.82 12.79 -12.48
CA LEU A 212 12.07 13.10 -11.78
C LEU A 212 12.01 14.45 -11.06
N ILE A 213 11.48 15.48 -11.72
CA ILE A 213 11.27 16.81 -11.11
C ILE A 213 10.36 16.67 -9.90
N GLY A 214 9.25 15.94 -10.04
CA GLY A 214 8.30 15.71 -8.95
C GLY A 214 8.92 14.98 -7.76
N ILE A 215 9.69 13.92 -7.99
CA ILE A 215 10.42 13.21 -6.93
C ILE A 215 11.40 14.14 -6.22
N ALA A 216 12.13 14.98 -6.95
CA ALA A 216 13.07 15.92 -6.36
C ALA A 216 12.37 16.95 -5.47
N PHE A 217 11.31 17.61 -5.96
CA PHE A 217 10.53 18.58 -5.19
C PHE A 217 9.78 17.96 -4.02
N GLY A 218 9.20 16.79 -4.21
CA GLY A 218 8.56 16.04 -3.13
C GLY A 218 9.56 15.70 -2.01
N ARG A 219 10.79 15.32 -2.37
CA ARG A 219 11.85 15.01 -1.41
C ARG A 219 12.33 16.26 -0.67
N ILE A 220 12.50 17.37 -1.37
CA ILE A 220 12.82 18.69 -0.77
C ILE A 220 11.69 19.08 0.20
N GLY A 221 10.43 18.97 -0.23
CA GLY A 221 9.27 19.27 0.61
C GLY A 221 9.26 18.43 1.90
N VAL A 222 9.47 17.12 1.80
CA VAL A 222 9.58 16.25 2.98
C VAL A 222 10.69 16.69 3.92
N GLU A 223 11.87 17.02 3.38
CA GLU A 223 13.02 17.40 4.20
C GLU A 223 12.79 18.75 4.90
N VAL A 224 12.20 19.72 4.22
CA VAL A 224 11.85 21.02 4.80
C VAL A 224 10.78 20.87 5.89
N ILE A 225 9.69 20.14 5.61
CA ILE A 225 8.61 19.89 6.57
C ILE A 225 9.15 19.15 7.81
N ALA A 226 10.00 18.16 7.63
CA ALA A 226 10.55 17.38 8.74
C ALA A 226 11.50 18.18 9.65
N ARG A 227 12.08 19.28 9.15
CA ARG A 227 12.95 20.16 9.97
C ARG A 227 12.20 21.19 10.81
N MET A 228 10.87 21.25 10.68
CA MET A 228 10.02 22.22 11.37
C MET A 228 8.99 21.53 12.30
N PRO A 229 9.39 20.63 13.22
CA PRO A 229 8.44 19.81 13.98
C PRO A 229 7.51 20.64 14.88
N ASP A 230 7.97 21.80 15.36
CA ASP A 230 7.23 22.64 16.31
C ASP A 230 6.32 23.67 15.62
N PHE A 231 6.28 23.70 14.28
CA PHE A 231 5.54 24.70 13.50
C PHE A 231 4.52 24.06 12.54
N PRO A 232 3.39 23.47 13.03
CA PRO A 232 2.42 22.77 12.17
C PRO A 232 1.85 23.66 11.05
N ARG A 233 1.61 24.95 11.33
CA ARG A 233 1.12 25.90 10.31
C ARG A 233 2.15 26.15 9.21
N GLY A 234 3.43 26.25 9.58
CA GLY A 234 4.53 26.37 8.61
C GLY A 234 4.67 25.12 7.75
N GLN A 235 4.54 23.94 8.35
CA GLN A 235 4.58 22.66 7.64
C GLN A 235 3.45 22.55 6.60
N LEU A 236 2.22 22.95 6.96
CA LEU A 236 1.10 23.02 6.03
C LEU A 236 1.34 24.02 4.90
N SER A 237 1.85 25.23 5.21
CA SER A 237 2.15 26.24 4.20
C SER A 237 3.19 25.76 3.20
N VAL A 238 4.25 25.07 3.65
CA VAL A 238 5.24 24.45 2.76
C VAL A 238 4.59 23.39 1.87
N SER A 239 3.71 22.55 2.43
CA SER A 239 3.01 21.54 1.64
C SER A 239 2.12 22.14 0.54
N MET A 240 1.53 23.34 0.80
CA MET A 240 0.72 24.07 -0.19
C MET A 240 1.57 24.69 -1.32
N ALA A 241 2.81 25.03 -1.04
CA ALA A 241 3.73 25.60 -2.04
C ALA A 241 4.27 24.54 -3.02
N VAL A 242 4.37 23.25 -2.60
CA VAL A 242 4.97 22.18 -3.41
C VAL A 242 4.24 21.97 -4.74
N PRO A 243 2.91 21.77 -4.83
CA PRO A 243 2.25 21.46 -6.09
C PRO A 243 2.40 22.58 -7.15
N PRO A 244 2.10 23.86 -6.87
CA PRO A 244 2.23 24.90 -7.89
C PRO A 244 3.68 25.14 -8.32
N LEU A 245 4.65 25.09 -7.41
CA LEU A 245 6.06 25.25 -7.76
C LEU A 245 6.56 24.09 -8.63
N THR A 246 6.17 22.86 -8.30
CA THR A 246 6.54 21.67 -9.08
C THR A 246 5.93 21.71 -10.47
N PHE A 247 4.65 22.11 -10.57
CA PHE A 247 3.93 22.25 -11.83
C PHE A 247 4.62 23.28 -12.74
N LEU A 248 4.81 24.49 -12.25
CA LEU A 248 5.38 25.60 -13.04
C LEU A 248 6.80 25.30 -13.51
N LEU A 249 7.63 24.67 -12.65
CA LEU A 249 8.99 24.33 -13.05
C LEU A 249 9.00 23.24 -14.13
N ALA A 250 8.15 22.21 -13.99
CA ALA A 250 8.07 21.16 -15.00
C ALA A 250 7.61 21.71 -16.37
N GLU A 251 6.59 22.57 -16.39
CA GLU A 251 6.12 23.23 -17.60
C GLU A 251 7.20 24.11 -18.25
N GLN A 252 7.97 24.85 -17.45
CA GLN A 252 9.11 25.65 -17.98
C GLN A 252 10.21 24.80 -18.60
N LEU A 253 10.39 23.57 -18.11
CA LEU A 253 11.35 22.60 -18.66
C LEU A 253 10.76 21.72 -19.76
N SER A 254 9.59 22.08 -20.31
CA SER A 254 8.87 21.32 -21.34
C SER A 254 8.59 19.86 -20.95
N ALA A 255 8.39 19.62 -19.63
CA ALA A 255 7.99 18.35 -19.08
C ALA A 255 6.53 18.40 -18.61
N SER A 256 5.92 17.25 -18.31
CA SER A 256 4.53 17.22 -17.82
C SER A 256 4.44 17.74 -16.38
N GLY A 257 3.85 18.92 -16.18
CA GLY A 257 3.58 19.49 -14.86
C GLY A 257 2.67 18.64 -14.01
N VAL A 258 1.67 18.00 -14.61
CA VAL A 258 0.72 17.12 -13.89
C VAL A 258 1.42 15.87 -13.35
N ILE A 259 2.22 15.19 -14.19
CA ILE A 259 2.99 14.01 -13.75
C ILE A 259 4.00 14.41 -12.67
N ALA A 260 4.60 15.59 -12.78
CA ALA A 260 5.51 16.09 -11.76
C ALA A 260 4.80 16.29 -10.41
N VAL A 261 3.60 16.88 -10.40
CA VAL A 261 2.80 17.06 -9.18
C VAL A 261 2.35 15.71 -8.58
N VAL A 262 1.91 14.76 -9.41
CA VAL A 262 1.60 13.39 -8.94
C VAL A 262 2.82 12.78 -8.27
N ALA A 263 3.98 12.81 -8.91
CA ALA A 263 5.21 12.23 -8.38
C ALA A 263 5.65 12.92 -7.08
N ALA A 264 5.48 14.25 -6.96
CA ALA A 264 5.75 15.00 -5.74
C ALA A 264 4.81 14.58 -4.60
N GLY A 265 3.50 14.50 -4.86
CA GLY A 265 2.49 14.06 -3.88
C GLY A 265 2.73 12.63 -3.41
N LEU A 266 2.99 11.69 -4.34
CA LEU A 266 3.36 10.31 -4.02
C LEU A 266 4.66 10.24 -3.20
N THR A 267 5.66 11.06 -3.51
CA THR A 267 6.93 11.10 -2.77
C THR A 267 6.71 11.59 -1.33
N ILE A 268 5.89 12.62 -1.14
CA ILE A 268 5.53 13.09 0.21
C ILE A 268 4.74 12.02 0.96
N ASN A 269 3.73 11.41 0.34
CA ASN A 269 2.92 10.35 0.93
C ASN A 269 3.78 9.15 1.38
N LEU A 270 4.72 8.69 0.55
CA LEU A 270 5.64 7.59 0.89
C LEU A 270 6.51 7.87 2.13
N HIS A 271 6.87 9.13 2.36
CA HIS A 271 7.74 9.52 3.48
C HIS A 271 6.97 10.09 4.68
N MET A 272 5.71 10.47 4.48
CA MET A 272 4.85 11.12 5.47
C MET A 272 4.67 10.26 6.72
N THR A 273 4.42 8.97 6.57
CA THR A 273 4.26 8.03 7.69
C THR A 273 5.53 7.82 8.50
N ALA A 274 6.71 7.91 7.88
CA ALA A 274 7.99 7.67 8.54
C ALA A 274 8.63 8.93 9.15
N ARG A 275 8.27 10.12 8.65
CA ARG A 275 8.94 11.37 8.99
C ARG A 275 8.07 12.38 9.75
N PHE A 276 6.76 12.31 9.60
CA PHE A 276 5.82 13.27 10.20
C PHE A 276 5.15 12.67 11.41
N THR A 277 4.68 13.52 12.32
CA THR A 277 3.91 13.08 13.48
C THR A 277 2.51 12.61 13.06
N PRO A 278 1.86 11.68 13.79
CA PRO A 278 0.49 11.26 13.49
C PRO A 278 -0.51 12.42 13.44
N ALA A 279 -0.37 13.38 14.36
CA ALA A 279 -1.21 14.57 14.41
C ALA A 279 -1.07 15.43 13.13
N LEU A 280 0.17 15.68 12.68
CA LEU A 280 0.43 16.40 11.43
C LEU A 280 -0.16 15.66 10.22
N ASN A 281 -0.02 14.33 10.17
CA ASN A 281 -0.55 13.53 9.08
C ASN A 281 -2.07 13.65 8.97
N LEU A 282 -2.78 13.57 10.08
CA LEU A 282 -4.23 13.76 10.12
C LEU A 282 -4.62 15.18 9.70
N GLN A 283 -3.94 16.18 10.25
CA GLN A 283 -4.22 17.59 9.93
C GLN A 283 -3.91 17.91 8.46
N MET A 284 -2.81 17.39 7.92
CA MET A 284 -2.43 17.59 6.51
C MET A 284 -3.48 16.98 5.59
N ARG A 285 -3.91 15.74 5.82
CA ARG A 285 -4.97 15.10 5.03
C ARG A 285 -6.28 15.89 5.09
N ALA A 286 -6.74 16.24 6.30
CA ALA A 286 -7.97 17.00 6.48
C ALA A 286 -7.93 18.38 5.77
N THR A 287 -6.78 19.08 5.85
CA THR A 287 -6.60 20.37 5.19
C THR A 287 -6.60 20.21 3.66
N TRP A 288 -5.90 19.22 3.13
CA TRP A 288 -5.87 18.97 1.69
C TRP A 288 -7.21 18.47 1.15
N ASP A 289 -7.99 17.70 1.92
CA ASP A 289 -9.34 17.28 1.55
C ASP A 289 -10.27 18.48 1.45
N LEU A 290 -10.17 19.45 2.36
CA LEU A 290 -10.95 20.70 2.32
C LEU A 290 -10.58 21.57 1.12
N ILE A 291 -9.28 21.73 0.83
CA ILE A 291 -8.79 22.50 -0.32
C ILE A 291 -9.28 21.87 -1.63
N ALA A 292 -9.17 20.55 -1.75
CA ALA A 292 -9.60 19.83 -2.93
C ALA A 292 -11.13 19.90 -3.11
N HIS A 293 -11.89 19.81 -2.01
CA HIS A 293 -13.34 19.99 -2.04
C HIS A 293 -13.72 21.36 -2.61
N TRP A 294 -13.09 22.44 -2.13
CA TRP A 294 -13.35 23.78 -2.67
C TRP A 294 -12.86 23.92 -4.11
N ALA A 295 -11.66 23.49 -4.42
CA ALA A 295 -11.11 23.58 -5.78
C ALA A 295 -11.99 22.82 -6.79
N GLY A 296 -12.35 21.58 -6.48
CA GLY A 296 -13.23 20.77 -7.33
C GLY A 296 -14.61 21.36 -7.51
N SER A 297 -15.22 21.86 -6.43
CA SER A 297 -16.53 22.49 -6.48
C SER A 297 -16.52 23.78 -7.28
N LEU A 298 -15.48 24.62 -7.11
CA LEU A 298 -15.28 25.85 -7.87
C LEU A 298 -15.14 25.55 -9.36
N ILE A 299 -14.30 24.57 -9.73
CA ILE A 299 -14.15 24.19 -11.14
C ILE A 299 -15.49 23.77 -11.75
N PHE A 300 -16.27 22.92 -11.06
CA PHE A 300 -17.57 22.46 -11.55
C PHE A 300 -18.55 23.63 -11.76
N ILE A 301 -18.72 24.49 -10.77
CA ILE A 301 -19.66 25.62 -10.86
C ILE A 301 -19.20 26.60 -11.95
N LEU A 302 -17.92 27.00 -11.93
CA LEU A 302 -17.42 27.99 -12.90
C LEU A 302 -17.48 27.46 -14.34
N ALA A 303 -17.12 26.19 -14.56
CA ALA A 303 -17.24 25.57 -15.88
C ALA A 303 -18.72 25.44 -16.29
N ALA A 304 -19.61 25.10 -15.36
CA ALA A 304 -21.03 24.94 -15.63
C ALA A 304 -21.76 26.27 -15.94
N ILE A 305 -21.30 27.38 -15.36
CA ILE A 305 -21.80 28.73 -15.70
C ILE A 305 -21.59 29.06 -17.20
N LEU A 306 -20.52 28.52 -17.80
CA LEU A 306 -20.21 28.78 -19.22
C LEU A 306 -20.98 27.86 -20.20
N ILE A 307 -21.58 26.79 -19.72
CA ILE A 307 -22.31 25.82 -20.56
C ILE A 307 -23.41 26.45 -21.41
N PRO A 308 -24.28 27.34 -20.92
CA PRO A 308 -25.31 27.97 -21.73
C PRO A 308 -24.74 28.76 -22.93
N LYS A 309 -23.59 29.40 -22.74
CA LYS A 309 -22.88 30.14 -23.79
C LYS A 309 -22.27 29.20 -24.84
N LEU A 310 -21.70 28.07 -24.42
CA LEU A 310 -21.11 27.07 -25.30
C LEU A 310 -22.14 26.32 -26.14
N LEU A 311 -23.40 26.24 -25.65
CA LEU A 311 -24.49 25.57 -26.34
C LEU A 311 -25.42 26.57 -27.09
N SER A 312 -25.08 27.86 -27.21
CA SER A 312 -25.93 28.86 -27.84
C SER A 312 -26.16 28.63 -29.33
N GLU A 313 -25.26 27.97 -30.02
CA GLU A 313 -25.29 27.65 -31.46
C GLU A 313 -25.58 26.17 -31.73
N PHE A 314 -26.28 25.50 -30.81
CA PHE A 314 -26.52 24.04 -30.87
C PHE A 314 -27.45 23.66 -32.03
N VAL A 315 -27.03 22.74 -32.87
CA VAL A 315 -27.76 22.21 -34.02
C VAL A 315 -28.04 20.71 -33.85
N LEU A 316 -29.10 20.20 -34.47
CA LEU A 316 -29.45 18.77 -34.40
C LEU A 316 -28.31 17.82 -34.81
N TYR A 317 -27.44 18.25 -35.72
CA TYR A 317 -26.26 17.51 -36.15
C TYR A 317 -25.26 17.27 -35.02
N ASP A 318 -25.18 18.18 -34.06
CA ASP A 318 -24.28 18.06 -32.91
C ASP A 318 -24.69 16.91 -31.97
N VAL A 319 -26.00 16.61 -31.94
CA VAL A 319 -26.51 15.43 -31.20
C VAL A 319 -25.91 14.14 -31.78
N LEU A 320 -25.78 14.06 -33.08
CA LEU A 320 -25.19 12.92 -33.77
C LEU A 320 -23.69 12.80 -33.41
N LEU A 321 -22.94 13.91 -33.39
CA LEU A 321 -21.51 13.92 -33.05
C LEU A 321 -21.32 13.53 -31.59
N ILE A 322 -22.11 14.06 -30.68
CA ILE A 322 -22.10 13.67 -29.26
C ILE A 322 -22.43 12.19 -29.10
N GLY A 323 -23.44 11.70 -29.83
CA GLY A 323 -23.84 10.29 -29.83
C GLY A 323 -22.70 9.36 -30.28
N ILE A 324 -21.99 9.73 -31.36
CA ILE A 324 -20.80 8.99 -31.82
C ILE A 324 -19.73 8.93 -30.73
N VAL A 325 -19.44 10.04 -30.08
CA VAL A 325 -18.46 10.10 -28.99
C VAL A 325 -18.87 9.24 -27.80
N VAL A 326 -20.16 9.29 -27.41
CA VAL A 326 -20.70 8.45 -26.32
C VAL A 326 -20.49 6.96 -26.64
N VAL A 327 -20.89 6.54 -27.85
CA VAL A 327 -20.77 5.14 -28.26
C VAL A 327 -19.33 4.72 -28.37
N ALA A 328 -18.47 5.54 -28.98
CA ALA A 328 -17.04 5.23 -29.13
C ALA A 328 -16.32 5.13 -27.77
N ALA A 329 -16.59 6.05 -26.85
CA ALA A 329 -15.99 6.04 -25.52
C ALA A 329 -16.45 4.84 -24.68
N LEU A 330 -17.75 4.49 -24.72
CA LEU A 330 -18.28 3.31 -24.05
C LEU A 330 -17.74 2.01 -24.67
N ALA A 331 -17.65 1.94 -26.00
CA ALA A 331 -17.10 0.77 -26.70
C ALA A 331 -15.62 0.57 -26.35
N ALA A 332 -14.81 1.65 -26.35
CA ALA A 332 -13.41 1.59 -25.95
C ALA A 332 -13.25 1.07 -24.52
N ARG A 333 -14.05 1.60 -23.58
CA ARG A 333 -14.02 1.16 -22.18
C ARG A 333 -14.51 -0.29 -22.01
N ALA A 334 -15.54 -0.69 -22.76
CA ALA A 334 -16.02 -2.07 -22.77
C ALA A 334 -14.95 -3.04 -23.32
N LEU A 335 -14.23 -2.65 -24.38
CA LEU A 335 -13.13 -3.45 -24.93
C LEU A 335 -12.03 -3.70 -23.87
N ILE A 336 -11.70 -2.71 -23.08
CA ILE A 336 -10.70 -2.87 -22.01
C ILE A 336 -11.23 -3.78 -20.90
N LEU A 337 -12.43 -3.53 -20.38
CA LEU A 337 -13.00 -4.26 -19.25
C LEU A 337 -13.37 -5.71 -19.58
N PHE A 338 -13.89 -5.96 -20.78
CA PHE A 338 -14.37 -7.30 -21.17
C PHE A 338 -13.41 -8.03 -22.13
N GLY A 339 -12.46 -7.32 -22.76
CA GLY A 339 -11.45 -7.89 -23.65
C GLY A 339 -10.09 -7.99 -22.99
N VAL A 340 -9.46 -6.87 -22.69
CA VAL A 340 -8.05 -6.82 -22.23
C VAL A 340 -7.92 -7.34 -20.80
N LEU A 341 -8.78 -6.91 -19.87
CA LEU A 341 -8.68 -7.29 -18.46
C LEU A 341 -8.84 -8.79 -18.19
N PRO A 342 -9.78 -9.54 -18.84
CA PRO A 342 -9.84 -10.99 -18.73
C PRO A 342 -8.59 -11.71 -19.24
N VAL A 343 -7.96 -11.18 -20.31
CA VAL A 343 -6.69 -11.72 -20.83
C VAL A 343 -5.59 -11.57 -19.79
N LEU A 344 -5.47 -10.40 -19.15
CA LEU A 344 -4.53 -10.18 -18.04
C LEU A 344 -4.81 -11.09 -16.83
N THR A 345 -6.08 -11.35 -16.57
CA THR A 345 -6.50 -12.28 -15.51
C THR A 345 -6.08 -13.72 -15.84
N HIS A 346 -6.20 -14.15 -17.07
CA HIS A 346 -5.74 -15.46 -17.53
C HIS A 346 -4.23 -15.64 -17.30
N PHE A 347 -3.42 -14.61 -17.55
CA PHE A 347 -2.00 -14.60 -17.27
C PHE A 347 -1.64 -14.36 -15.78
N ARG A 348 -2.61 -14.29 -14.87
CA ARG A 348 -2.45 -14.00 -13.43
C ARG A 348 -1.79 -12.65 -13.13
N LEU A 349 -1.85 -11.72 -14.06
CA LEU A 349 -1.34 -10.35 -13.92
C LEU A 349 -2.39 -9.38 -13.33
N SER A 350 -3.66 -9.77 -13.34
CA SER A 350 -4.78 -9.02 -12.76
C SER A 350 -5.67 -9.93 -11.93
N PRO A 351 -6.34 -9.42 -10.88
CA PRO A 351 -7.37 -10.17 -10.16
C PRO A 351 -8.56 -10.46 -11.06
N GLN A 352 -9.24 -11.57 -10.75
CA GLN A 352 -10.51 -11.87 -11.39
C GLN A 352 -11.55 -10.82 -10.93
N MET A 353 -12.17 -10.14 -11.89
CA MET A 353 -13.23 -9.18 -11.65
C MET A 353 -14.57 -9.79 -12.09
N GLU A 354 -15.54 -9.80 -11.19
CA GLU A 354 -16.88 -10.29 -11.52
C GLU A 354 -17.59 -9.36 -12.50
N ARG A 355 -18.40 -9.92 -13.39
CA ARG A 355 -19.12 -9.15 -14.44
C ARG A 355 -19.97 -7.98 -13.89
N PRO A 356 -20.71 -8.12 -12.76
CA PRO A 356 -21.46 -7.00 -12.21
C PRO A 356 -20.61 -5.77 -11.90
N TYR A 357 -19.40 -5.97 -11.35
CA TYR A 357 -18.47 -4.86 -11.08
C TYR A 357 -17.94 -4.22 -12.37
N SER A 358 -17.62 -5.04 -13.38
CA SER A 358 -17.18 -4.53 -14.69
C SER A 358 -18.25 -3.66 -15.34
N VAL A 359 -19.54 -4.05 -15.25
CA VAL A 359 -20.66 -3.24 -15.74
C VAL A 359 -20.82 -1.95 -14.96
N ALA A 360 -20.68 -1.99 -13.62
CA ALA A 360 -20.74 -0.79 -12.79
C ALA A 360 -19.61 0.20 -13.10
N ILE A 361 -18.39 -0.30 -13.33
CA ILE A 361 -17.24 0.53 -13.73
C ILE A 361 -17.42 1.08 -15.15
N LEU A 362 -17.93 0.29 -16.09
CA LEU A 362 -18.24 0.75 -17.45
C LEU A 362 -19.18 1.94 -17.44
N TRP A 363 -20.28 1.83 -16.71
CA TRP A 363 -21.31 2.88 -16.66
C TRP A 363 -20.92 4.05 -15.74
N GLY A 364 -20.11 3.78 -14.70
CA GLY A 364 -19.68 4.76 -13.72
C GLY A 364 -18.56 5.71 -14.20
N GLY A 365 -18.11 5.60 -15.43
CA GLY A 365 -17.10 6.49 -16.01
C GLY A 365 -17.63 7.91 -16.27
N LEU A 366 -18.08 8.58 -15.22
CA LEU A 366 -18.51 9.97 -15.29
C LEU A 366 -17.37 10.88 -15.73
N ARG A 367 -17.69 11.98 -16.39
CA ARG A 367 -16.71 13.00 -16.74
C ARG A 367 -16.72 14.12 -15.70
N GLY A 368 -15.51 14.53 -15.32
CA GLY A 368 -15.33 15.51 -14.27
C GLY A 368 -15.12 16.93 -14.80
N ALA A 369 -14.79 17.80 -13.86
CA ALA A 369 -14.44 19.17 -14.13
C ALA A 369 -13.22 19.33 -15.05
N VAL A 370 -12.30 18.35 -15.05
CA VAL A 370 -11.08 18.33 -15.89
C VAL A 370 -11.46 18.34 -17.38
N THR A 371 -12.46 17.55 -17.80
CA THR A 371 -12.93 17.51 -19.20
C THR A 371 -13.41 18.89 -19.66
N LEU A 372 -14.21 19.58 -18.83
CA LEU A 372 -14.71 20.94 -19.14
C LEU A 372 -13.58 21.97 -19.13
N ALA A 373 -12.63 21.87 -18.21
CA ALA A 373 -11.48 22.77 -18.15
C ALA A 373 -10.57 22.63 -19.39
N LEU A 374 -10.34 21.40 -19.88
CA LEU A 374 -9.59 21.16 -21.11
C LEU A 374 -10.33 21.68 -22.36
N ALA A 375 -11.65 21.48 -22.43
CA ALA A 375 -12.45 22.05 -23.51
C ALA A 375 -12.38 23.59 -23.51
N LEU A 376 -12.47 24.22 -22.34
CA LEU A 376 -12.32 25.67 -22.20
C LEU A 376 -10.92 26.14 -22.65
N ALA A 377 -9.86 25.38 -22.33
CA ALA A 377 -8.51 25.68 -22.76
C ALA A 377 -8.36 25.76 -24.30
N VAL A 378 -9.07 24.89 -25.01
CA VAL A 378 -9.10 24.94 -26.48
C VAL A 378 -9.90 26.13 -26.98
N THR A 379 -11.08 26.39 -26.41
CA THR A 379 -11.95 27.48 -26.88
C THR A 379 -11.36 28.87 -26.65
N GLU A 380 -10.56 29.04 -25.61
CA GLU A 380 -9.88 30.32 -25.31
C GLU A 380 -8.56 30.50 -26.06
N ASN A 381 -7.94 29.46 -26.56
CA ASN A 381 -6.61 29.55 -27.18
C ASN A 381 -6.70 30.28 -28.53
N ARG A 382 -6.00 31.39 -28.68
CA ARG A 382 -6.05 32.25 -29.89
C ARG A 382 -5.52 31.57 -31.13
N PHE A 383 -4.64 30.59 -31.01
CA PHE A 383 -3.97 29.91 -32.11
C PHE A 383 -4.76 28.70 -32.67
N VAL A 384 -5.85 28.31 -32.01
CA VAL A 384 -6.71 27.20 -32.48
C VAL A 384 -7.70 27.73 -33.51
N PRO A 385 -7.92 27.01 -34.64
CA PRO A 385 -8.92 27.38 -35.65
C PRO A 385 -10.34 27.49 -35.07
N PRO A 386 -11.18 28.43 -35.55
CA PRO A 386 -12.53 28.65 -35.02
C PRO A 386 -13.41 27.40 -35.06
N ASP A 387 -13.36 26.64 -36.13
CA ASP A 387 -14.14 25.41 -36.34
C ASP A 387 -13.80 24.35 -35.27
N VAL A 388 -12.50 24.18 -34.97
CA VAL A 388 -12.03 23.28 -33.92
C VAL A 388 -12.51 23.76 -32.57
N LYS A 389 -12.41 25.06 -32.25
CA LYS A 389 -12.90 25.63 -30.98
C LYS A 389 -14.37 25.32 -30.77
N HIS A 390 -15.20 25.62 -31.80
CA HIS A 390 -16.63 25.43 -31.70
C HIS A 390 -16.99 23.96 -31.43
N GLN A 391 -16.45 23.05 -32.23
CA GLN A 391 -16.77 21.62 -32.10
C GLN A 391 -16.21 21.00 -30.83
N VAL A 392 -14.99 21.35 -30.41
CA VAL A 392 -14.42 20.88 -29.13
C VAL A 392 -15.28 21.35 -27.98
N GLY A 393 -15.60 22.65 -27.91
CA GLY A 393 -16.43 23.22 -26.84
C GLY A 393 -17.78 22.52 -26.76
N LEU A 394 -18.45 22.34 -27.89
CA LEU A 394 -19.78 21.76 -27.99
C LEU A 394 -19.79 20.26 -27.67
N ILE A 395 -18.91 19.48 -28.31
CA ILE A 395 -18.86 18.02 -28.13
C ILE A 395 -18.44 17.64 -26.71
N ALA A 396 -17.36 18.27 -26.19
CA ALA A 396 -16.89 17.96 -24.83
C ALA A 396 -17.93 18.35 -23.77
N THR A 397 -18.61 19.50 -23.94
CA THR A 397 -19.68 19.94 -23.04
C THR A 397 -20.89 19.01 -23.12
N GLY A 398 -21.38 18.72 -24.33
CA GLY A 398 -22.51 17.83 -24.52
C GLY A 398 -22.27 16.41 -24.01
N PHE A 399 -21.06 15.87 -24.23
CA PHE A 399 -20.66 14.58 -23.69
C PHE A 399 -20.60 14.60 -22.16
N THR A 400 -20.03 15.63 -21.57
CA THR A 400 -19.97 15.79 -20.10
C THR A 400 -21.38 15.86 -19.52
N LEU A 401 -22.29 16.65 -20.10
CA LEU A 401 -23.69 16.70 -19.70
C LEU A 401 -24.38 15.35 -19.79
N PHE A 402 -24.18 14.61 -20.88
CA PHE A 402 -24.70 13.25 -21.03
C PHE A 402 -24.22 12.36 -19.87
N THR A 403 -22.92 12.36 -19.59
CA THR A 403 -22.37 11.50 -18.52
C THR A 403 -22.89 11.90 -17.15
N LEU A 404 -22.96 13.19 -16.84
CA LEU A 404 -23.47 13.69 -15.56
C LEU A 404 -24.97 13.42 -15.40
N ILE A 405 -25.79 13.77 -16.41
CA ILE A 405 -27.26 13.67 -16.31
C ILE A 405 -27.69 12.21 -16.48
N VAL A 406 -27.28 11.54 -17.55
CA VAL A 406 -27.77 10.18 -17.85
C VAL A 406 -27.06 9.14 -17.01
N GLN A 407 -25.74 9.06 -17.09
CA GLN A 407 -24.99 8.03 -16.36
C GLN A 407 -25.03 8.30 -14.84
N GLY A 408 -24.84 9.56 -14.40
CA GLY A 408 -24.83 9.93 -12.98
C GLY A 408 -26.14 9.62 -12.27
N THR A 409 -27.29 9.91 -12.89
CA THR A 409 -28.61 9.64 -12.29
C THR A 409 -28.98 8.16 -12.34
N THR A 410 -28.61 7.44 -13.42
CA THR A 410 -28.95 6.03 -13.60
C THR A 410 -27.97 5.07 -12.92
N LEU A 411 -26.79 5.54 -12.52
CA LEU A 411 -25.76 4.68 -11.89
C LEU A 411 -26.29 3.96 -10.66
N ARG A 412 -27.00 4.64 -9.76
CA ARG A 412 -27.62 4.02 -8.59
C ARG A 412 -28.62 2.93 -8.94
N TRP A 413 -29.40 3.16 -10.00
CA TRP A 413 -30.36 2.16 -10.48
C TRP A 413 -29.65 0.91 -11.00
N ILE A 414 -28.56 1.09 -11.77
CA ILE A 414 -27.71 -0.03 -12.24
C ILE A 414 -27.12 -0.80 -11.08
N ILE A 415 -26.52 -0.12 -10.09
CA ILE A 415 -25.93 -0.75 -8.90
C ILE A 415 -26.98 -1.57 -8.16
N ARG A 416 -28.20 -1.02 -7.99
CA ARG A 416 -29.31 -1.72 -7.36
C ARG A 416 -29.77 -2.93 -8.19
N LYS A 417 -29.88 -2.78 -9.53
CA LYS A 417 -30.26 -3.86 -10.44
C LYS A 417 -29.22 -4.99 -10.44
N LEU A 418 -27.95 -4.65 -10.31
CA LEU A 418 -26.84 -5.62 -10.19
C LEU A 418 -26.68 -6.18 -8.77
N ARG A 419 -27.52 -5.75 -7.81
CA ARG A 419 -27.47 -6.14 -6.39
C ARG A 419 -26.12 -5.89 -5.72
N LEU A 420 -25.37 -4.89 -6.18
CA LEU A 420 -24.08 -4.54 -5.62
C LEU A 420 -24.20 -3.72 -4.31
N ASP A 421 -25.39 -3.27 -3.97
CA ASP A 421 -25.77 -2.56 -2.74
C ASP A 421 -26.29 -3.52 -1.65
N GLN A 422 -26.32 -4.82 -1.91
CA GLN A 422 -26.81 -5.81 -0.95
C GLN A 422 -25.63 -6.54 -0.33
N LEU A 423 -25.72 -6.78 0.97
CA LEU A 423 -24.83 -7.70 1.67
C LEU A 423 -24.96 -9.09 1.05
N SER A 424 -23.86 -9.82 1.00
CA SER A 424 -23.93 -11.22 0.62
C SER A 424 -24.86 -11.98 1.60
N PRO A 425 -25.50 -13.07 1.19
CA PRO A 425 -26.33 -13.88 2.10
C PRO A 425 -25.57 -14.28 3.37
N LEU A 426 -24.26 -14.49 3.25
CA LEU A 426 -23.36 -14.78 4.35
C LEU A 426 -23.20 -13.60 5.31
N ASP A 427 -23.01 -12.39 4.76
CA ASP A 427 -22.87 -11.16 5.57
C ASP A 427 -24.19 -10.78 6.23
N VAL A 428 -25.35 -11.05 5.59
CA VAL A 428 -26.69 -10.86 6.19
C VAL A 428 -26.88 -11.79 7.38
N ALA A 429 -26.52 -13.08 7.23
CA ALA A 429 -26.60 -14.05 8.30
C ALA A 429 -25.69 -13.67 9.48
N LEU A 430 -24.46 -13.24 9.18
CA LEU A 430 -23.54 -12.73 10.20
C LEU A 430 -24.09 -11.47 10.89
N SER A 431 -24.64 -10.52 10.11
CA SER A 431 -25.23 -9.30 10.65
C SER A 431 -26.36 -9.61 11.63
N ASN A 432 -27.28 -10.52 11.27
CA ASN A 432 -28.38 -10.95 12.14
C ASN A 432 -27.84 -11.57 13.45
N GLN A 433 -26.84 -12.44 13.34
CA GLN A 433 -26.22 -13.07 14.50
C GLN A 433 -25.48 -12.05 15.40
N VAL A 434 -24.75 -11.11 14.82
CA VAL A 434 -24.07 -10.03 15.57
C VAL A 434 -25.08 -9.14 16.27
N ILE A 435 -26.19 -8.77 15.59
CA ILE A 435 -27.26 -7.96 16.18
C ILE A 435 -27.89 -8.69 17.39
N ALA A 436 -28.23 -9.96 17.25
CA ALA A 436 -28.81 -10.74 18.33
C ALA A 436 -27.88 -10.80 19.56
N VAL A 437 -26.59 -11.11 19.38
CA VAL A 437 -25.61 -11.14 20.47
C VAL A 437 -25.36 -9.75 21.06
N ALA A 438 -25.29 -8.70 20.22
CA ALA A 438 -25.09 -7.34 20.69
C ALA A 438 -26.28 -6.87 21.56
N LEU A 439 -27.50 -7.11 21.10
CA LEU A 439 -28.72 -6.78 21.87
C LEU A 439 -28.78 -7.54 23.21
N GLN A 440 -28.37 -8.81 23.23
CA GLN A 440 -28.27 -9.56 24.45
C GLN A 440 -27.25 -8.98 25.44
N SER A 441 -26.06 -8.57 24.95
CA SER A 441 -25.06 -7.91 25.79
C SER A 441 -25.52 -6.53 26.28
N VAL A 442 -26.26 -5.78 25.46
CA VAL A 442 -26.86 -4.49 25.86
C VAL A 442 -27.89 -4.69 26.95
N ARG A 443 -28.72 -5.74 26.83
CA ARG A 443 -29.71 -6.09 27.87
C ARG A 443 -29.05 -6.32 29.23
N GLU A 444 -27.93 -7.07 29.24
CA GLU A 444 -27.17 -7.35 30.46
C GLU A 444 -26.64 -6.06 31.08
N ARG A 445 -26.02 -5.17 30.29
CA ARG A 445 -25.49 -3.87 30.76
C ARG A 445 -26.54 -2.90 31.23
N VAL A 446 -27.68 -2.80 30.50
CA VAL A 446 -28.78 -1.93 30.90
C VAL A 446 -29.36 -2.41 32.24
N ALA A 447 -29.49 -3.71 32.47
CA ALA A 447 -29.94 -4.25 33.75
C ALA A 447 -28.97 -3.97 34.89
N GLU A 448 -27.65 -3.92 34.63
CA GLU A 448 -26.62 -3.53 35.57
C GLU A 448 -26.69 -2.02 35.88
N THR A 449 -26.67 -1.19 34.83
CA THR A 449 -26.79 0.27 34.97
C THR A 449 -28.07 0.69 35.68
N ALA A 450 -29.22 0.03 35.39
CA ALA A 450 -30.49 0.34 36.04
C ALA A 450 -30.45 0.00 37.56
N ARG A 451 -29.72 -1.04 37.95
CA ARG A 451 -29.49 -1.38 39.36
C ARG A 451 -28.57 -0.37 40.03
N ASP A 452 -27.48 0.02 39.39
CA ASP A 452 -26.50 0.96 39.95
C ASP A 452 -27.06 2.37 40.12
N LEU A 453 -27.94 2.79 39.20
CA LEU A 453 -28.63 4.09 39.27
C LEU A 453 -29.90 4.08 40.15
N GLY A 454 -30.30 2.93 40.69
CA GLY A 454 -31.48 2.80 41.57
C GLY A 454 -32.81 3.18 40.86
N LEU A 455 -32.95 2.93 39.56
CA LEU A 455 -34.10 3.32 38.80
C LEU A 455 -35.37 2.56 39.23
N THR A 456 -36.55 3.17 39.01
CA THR A 456 -37.85 2.62 39.36
C THR A 456 -38.08 1.31 38.65
N ARG A 457 -38.33 0.23 39.39
CA ARG A 457 -38.45 -1.14 38.89
C ARG A 457 -39.55 -1.33 37.84
N GLU A 458 -40.68 -0.60 37.95
CA GLU A 458 -41.78 -0.66 37.00
C GLU A 458 -41.34 -0.12 35.62
N ILE A 459 -40.67 1.03 35.57
CA ILE A 459 -40.18 1.62 34.33
C ILE A 459 -39.14 0.74 33.68
N VAL A 460 -38.19 0.22 34.48
CA VAL A 460 -37.15 -0.72 33.99
C VAL A 460 -37.80 -2.00 33.39
N ARG A 461 -38.88 -2.48 33.98
CA ARG A 461 -39.57 -3.68 33.51
C ARG A 461 -40.30 -3.43 32.18
N ASP A 462 -40.96 -2.29 32.02
CA ASP A 462 -41.69 -1.94 30.80
C ASP A 462 -40.75 -1.71 29.61
N GLU A 463 -39.65 -0.99 29.85
CA GLU A 463 -38.61 -0.82 28.82
C GLU A 463 -37.90 -2.14 28.48
N ALA A 464 -37.64 -2.97 29.49
CA ALA A 464 -37.06 -4.29 29.27
C ALA A 464 -37.95 -5.20 28.44
N LYS A 465 -39.28 -5.08 28.51
CA LYS A 465 -40.20 -5.83 27.69
C LYS A 465 -40.13 -5.43 26.20
N GLN A 466 -40.15 -4.12 25.91
CA GLN A 466 -39.99 -3.62 24.54
C GLN A 466 -38.61 -4.03 23.96
N PHE A 467 -37.58 -4.02 24.80
CA PHE A 467 -36.26 -4.45 24.38
C PHE A 467 -36.20 -5.96 24.15
N ALA A 468 -36.90 -6.78 24.94
CA ALA A 468 -37.00 -8.21 24.75
C ALA A 468 -37.62 -8.57 23.38
N GLU A 469 -38.66 -7.86 22.96
CA GLU A 469 -39.30 -8.06 21.63
C GLU A 469 -38.29 -7.84 20.48
N ARG A 470 -37.41 -6.85 20.62
CA ARG A 470 -36.32 -6.61 19.63
C ARG A 470 -35.27 -7.72 19.65
N VAL A 471 -34.96 -8.27 20.83
CA VAL A 471 -34.04 -9.39 20.95
C VAL A 471 -34.63 -10.65 20.31
N ASP A 472 -35.91 -10.93 20.60
CA ASP A 472 -36.64 -12.09 20.07
C ASP A 472 -36.80 -12.04 18.55
N ASP A 473 -37.09 -10.84 17.98
CA ASP A 473 -37.08 -10.61 16.51
C ASP A 473 -35.69 -10.86 15.89
N ALA A 474 -34.62 -10.39 16.53
CA ALA A 474 -33.26 -10.62 16.05
C ALA A 474 -32.83 -12.10 16.13
N VAL A 475 -33.25 -12.82 17.20
CA VAL A 475 -32.99 -14.26 17.37
C VAL A 475 -33.77 -15.05 16.33
N SER A 476 -35.07 -14.74 16.11
CA SER A 476 -35.89 -15.42 15.11
C SER A 476 -35.37 -15.28 13.69
N LYS A 477 -34.84 -14.10 13.36
CA LYS A 477 -34.14 -13.87 12.08
C LYS A 477 -32.84 -14.66 11.95
N THR A 478 -32.15 -14.91 13.06
CA THR A 478 -30.93 -15.73 13.10
C THR A 478 -31.28 -17.21 12.90
N ASP A 479 -32.33 -17.72 13.56
CA ASP A 479 -32.78 -19.09 13.45
C ASP A 479 -33.30 -19.41 12.05
N ALA A 480 -33.97 -18.46 11.38
CA ALA A 480 -34.39 -18.60 9.99
C ALA A 480 -33.18 -18.71 9.01
N THR A 481 -32.00 -18.38 9.46
CA THR A 481 -30.76 -18.37 8.67
C THR A 481 -29.83 -19.54 9.00
N GLU A 482 -30.35 -20.62 9.60
CA GLU A 482 -29.62 -21.82 10.11
C GLU A 482 -28.76 -22.59 9.09
N GLN A 483 -28.69 -22.12 7.83
CA GLN A 483 -27.94 -22.79 6.76
C GLN A 483 -26.43 -22.43 6.71
N LEU A 484 -25.88 -21.70 7.68
CA LEU A 484 -24.45 -21.45 7.76
C LEU A 484 -23.69 -22.72 8.12
N GLN A 485 -22.92 -23.23 7.16
CA GLN A 485 -22.03 -24.37 7.41
C GLN A 485 -20.95 -24.00 8.41
N ASP A 486 -20.46 -24.95 9.21
CA ASP A 486 -19.33 -24.74 10.14
C ASP A 486 -18.11 -24.08 9.46
N ARG A 487 -17.89 -24.41 8.17
CA ARG A 487 -16.82 -23.81 7.36
C ARG A 487 -16.98 -22.30 7.22
N ASP A 488 -18.20 -21.82 7.01
CA ASP A 488 -18.49 -20.40 6.82
C ASP A 488 -18.39 -19.64 8.14
N ARG A 489 -18.86 -20.25 9.23
CA ARG A 489 -18.70 -19.70 10.60
C ARG A 489 -17.23 -19.57 11.00
N VAL A 490 -16.38 -20.55 10.65
CA VAL A 490 -14.93 -20.47 10.86
C VAL A 490 -14.34 -19.33 10.03
N THR A 491 -14.73 -19.20 8.76
CA THR A 491 -14.24 -18.14 7.88
C THR A 491 -14.60 -16.75 8.41
N LEU A 492 -15.86 -16.57 8.85
CA LEU A 492 -16.33 -15.32 9.43
C LEU A 492 -15.61 -14.98 10.74
N GLY A 493 -15.45 -15.99 11.62
CA GLY A 493 -14.70 -15.81 12.87
C GLY A 493 -13.24 -15.41 12.64
N LEU A 494 -12.59 -15.99 11.63
CA LEU A 494 -11.21 -15.62 11.25
C LEU A 494 -11.14 -14.22 10.62
N VAL A 495 -12.13 -13.82 9.83
CA VAL A 495 -12.22 -12.45 9.28
C VAL A 495 -12.42 -11.43 10.41
N ALA A 496 -13.32 -11.72 11.37
CA ALA A 496 -13.54 -10.86 12.53
C ALA A 496 -12.28 -10.76 13.40
N LEU A 497 -11.56 -11.87 13.61
CA LEU A 497 -10.30 -11.89 14.35
C LEU A 497 -9.23 -11.02 13.66
N ALA A 498 -9.07 -11.14 12.34
CA ALA A 498 -8.10 -10.34 11.58
C ALA A 498 -8.51 -8.86 11.50
N ALA A 499 -9.81 -8.56 11.47
CA ALA A 499 -10.31 -7.19 11.55
C ALA A 499 -10.00 -6.57 12.93
N HIS A 500 -10.22 -7.32 14.01
CA HIS A 500 -9.86 -6.87 15.37
C HIS A 500 -8.35 -6.71 15.54
N GLU A 501 -7.54 -7.59 14.93
CA GLU A 501 -6.07 -7.43 14.86
C GLU A 501 -5.70 -6.08 14.23
N ARG A 502 -6.31 -5.74 13.09
CA ARG A 502 -6.10 -4.46 12.42
C ARG A 502 -6.48 -3.27 13.30
N ASP A 503 -7.63 -3.35 13.96
CA ASP A 503 -8.11 -2.26 14.83
C ASP A 503 -7.21 -2.11 16.06
N THR A 504 -6.74 -3.21 16.65
CA THR A 504 -5.74 -3.19 17.73
C THR A 504 -4.43 -2.54 17.29
N VAL A 505 -3.96 -2.82 16.06
CA VAL A 505 -2.78 -2.12 15.50
C VAL A 505 -3.00 -0.61 15.42
N LEU A 506 -4.18 -0.19 14.98
CA LEU A 506 -4.53 1.23 14.85
C LEU A 506 -4.62 1.92 16.23
N ASP A 507 -5.14 1.23 17.25
CA ASP A 507 -5.22 1.73 18.62
C ASP A 507 -3.82 1.85 19.24
N GLU A 508 -2.95 0.84 19.07
CA GLU A 508 -1.56 0.91 19.51
C GLU A 508 -0.78 2.03 18.79
N TYR A 509 -1.12 2.33 17.54
CA TYR A 509 -0.58 3.47 16.82
C TYR A 509 -1.10 4.80 17.35
N ARG A 510 -2.40 4.94 17.61
CA ARG A 510 -2.99 6.14 18.23
C ARG A 510 -2.38 6.43 19.59
N ASN A 511 -2.18 5.38 20.36
CA ASN A 511 -1.51 5.46 21.66
C ASN A 511 0.02 5.61 21.55
N GLN A 512 0.57 5.83 20.37
CA GLN A 512 1.99 6.00 20.07
C GLN A 512 2.92 4.83 20.51
N VAL A 513 2.37 3.64 20.81
CA VAL A 513 3.13 2.44 21.19
C VAL A 513 4.02 1.98 20.06
N ILE A 514 3.51 2.06 18.82
CA ILE A 514 4.21 1.63 17.63
C ILE A 514 4.45 2.81 16.68
N SER A 515 5.50 2.71 15.89
CA SER A 515 5.79 3.71 14.85
C SER A 515 4.81 3.62 13.69
N ALA A 516 4.58 4.73 12.99
CA ALA A 516 3.72 4.78 11.81
C ALA A 516 4.13 3.75 10.73
N ASP A 517 5.43 3.59 10.48
CA ASP A 517 5.98 2.63 9.50
C ASP A 517 5.70 1.16 9.91
N LEU A 518 5.73 0.86 11.21
CA LEU A 518 5.35 -0.47 11.73
C LEU A 518 3.84 -0.68 11.65
N ALA A 519 3.05 0.30 12.10
CA ALA A 519 1.59 0.26 12.05
C ALA A 519 1.08 0.02 10.63
N GLU A 520 1.60 0.77 9.66
CA GLU A 520 1.24 0.62 8.25
C GLU A 520 1.51 -0.80 7.73
N ARG A 521 2.70 -1.37 8.04
CA ARG A 521 3.04 -2.75 7.64
C ARG A 521 2.12 -3.79 8.27
N LEU A 522 1.80 -3.63 9.54
CA LEU A 522 0.92 -4.53 10.27
C LEU A 522 -0.52 -4.44 9.76
N VAL A 523 -1.04 -3.23 9.49
CA VAL A 523 -2.37 -3.01 8.88
C VAL A 523 -2.45 -3.68 7.51
N ILE A 524 -1.44 -3.48 6.64
CA ILE A 524 -1.37 -4.14 5.33
C ILE A 524 -1.35 -5.67 5.49
N GLY A 525 -0.61 -6.17 6.48
CA GLY A 525 -0.59 -7.60 6.83
C GLY A 525 -1.97 -8.11 7.23
N ALA A 526 -2.65 -7.43 8.14
CA ALA A 526 -3.99 -7.76 8.61
C ALA A 526 -5.04 -7.71 7.49
N ASP A 527 -5.02 -6.68 6.63
CA ASP A 527 -5.92 -6.60 5.48
C ASP A 527 -5.69 -7.72 4.45
N ARG A 528 -4.43 -8.11 4.23
CA ARG A 528 -4.10 -9.27 3.38
C ARG A 528 -4.64 -10.58 3.98
N ILE A 529 -4.56 -10.74 5.30
CA ILE A 529 -5.13 -11.87 6.01
C ILE A 529 -6.67 -11.86 5.85
N ILE A 530 -7.34 -10.72 5.99
CA ILE A 530 -8.79 -10.57 5.80
C ILE A 530 -9.18 -11.02 4.38
N GLU A 531 -8.51 -10.49 3.36
CA GLU A 531 -8.84 -10.78 1.96
C GLU A 531 -8.58 -12.25 1.59
N ALA A 532 -7.44 -12.80 1.98
CA ALA A 532 -7.10 -14.20 1.75
C ALA A 532 -8.04 -15.15 2.51
N THR A 533 -8.53 -14.74 3.69
CA THR A 533 -9.48 -15.52 4.48
C THR A 533 -10.86 -15.54 3.82
N ARG A 534 -11.34 -14.40 3.30
CA ARG A 534 -12.61 -14.31 2.57
C ARG A 534 -12.65 -15.21 1.34
N THR A 535 -11.55 -15.30 0.60
CA THR A 535 -11.46 -16.11 -0.63
C THR A 535 -11.11 -17.56 -0.40
N GLY A 536 -10.21 -17.86 0.55
CA GLY A 536 -9.63 -19.19 0.78
C GLY A 536 -9.96 -19.82 2.14
N GLY A 537 -10.80 -19.17 2.97
CA GLY A 537 -11.17 -19.65 4.31
C GLY A 537 -9.95 -19.87 5.21
N ARG A 538 -9.96 -20.98 5.99
CA ARG A 538 -8.87 -21.35 6.90
C ARG A 538 -7.50 -21.48 6.21
N ALA A 539 -7.46 -22.00 4.99
CA ALA A 539 -6.21 -22.14 4.23
C ALA A 539 -5.64 -20.78 3.83
N GLY A 540 -6.50 -19.87 3.38
CA GLY A 540 -6.14 -18.49 3.06
C GLY A 540 -5.56 -17.76 4.26
N TYR A 541 -6.22 -17.86 5.42
CA TYR A 541 -5.73 -17.28 6.68
C TYR A 541 -4.32 -17.78 7.02
N ARG A 542 -4.10 -19.10 7.03
CA ARG A 542 -2.79 -19.67 7.36
C ARG A 542 -1.68 -19.23 6.41
N THR A 543 -1.97 -19.20 5.12
CA THR A 543 -1.00 -18.79 4.11
C THR A 543 -0.62 -17.32 4.24
N ALA A 544 -1.61 -16.45 4.39
CA ALA A 544 -1.39 -15.02 4.53
C ALA A 544 -0.71 -14.66 5.86
N ALA A 545 -1.11 -15.28 6.97
CA ALA A 545 -0.48 -15.07 8.27
C ALA A 545 1.00 -15.48 8.26
N ARG A 546 1.33 -16.60 7.61
CA ARG A 546 2.71 -17.07 7.49
C ARG A 546 3.57 -16.18 6.60
N GLN A 547 3.01 -15.58 5.55
CA GLN A 547 3.72 -14.63 4.68
C GLN A 547 4.18 -13.37 5.42
N THR A 548 3.58 -13.02 6.53
CA THR A 548 3.96 -11.87 7.35
C THR A 548 5.34 -12.05 8.01
N TYR A 549 5.77 -13.30 8.23
CA TYR A 549 7.06 -13.63 8.87
C TYR A 549 8.14 -14.03 7.87
N VAL A 550 7.76 -14.44 6.65
CA VAL A 550 8.71 -14.99 5.66
C VAL A 550 9.55 -13.87 5.05
N THR A 551 10.86 -14.07 5.09
CA THR A 551 11.85 -13.22 4.44
C THR A 551 11.76 -13.33 2.92
N GLY A 552 11.36 -12.23 2.27
CA GLY A 552 11.19 -12.18 0.82
C GLY A 552 12.50 -11.94 0.05
N LEU A 553 12.37 -11.70 -1.26
CA LEU A 553 13.47 -11.39 -2.18
C LEU A 553 14.38 -10.26 -1.68
N ARG A 554 13.82 -9.27 -0.96
CA ARG A 554 14.56 -8.14 -0.38
C ARG A 554 15.62 -8.59 0.63
N PHE A 555 15.32 -9.57 1.47
CA PHE A 555 16.28 -10.12 2.41
C PHE A 555 17.41 -10.85 1.68
N ARG A 556 17.09 -11.63 0.64
CA ARG A 556 18.11 -12.31 -0.20
C ARG A 556 19.04 -11.31 -0.88
N VAL A 557 18.51 -10.23 -1.41
CA VAL A 557 19.30 -9.15 -2.02
C VAL A 557 20.16 -8.45 -0.96
N ALA A 558 19.61 -8.14 0.21
CA ALA A 558 20.36 -7.50 1.30
C ALA A 558 21.48 -8.40 1.84
N THR A 559 21.23 -9.71 1.96
CA THR A 559 22.28 -10.69 2.35
C THR A 559 23.34 -10.84 1.27
N LEU A 560 22.99 -10.82 -0.01
CA LEU A 560 23.96 -10.80 -1.11
C LEU A 560 24.83 -9.53 -1.08
N LEU A 561 24.21 -8.34 -0.93
CA LEU A 561 24.95 -7.08 -0.81
C LEU A 561 25.90 -7.10 0.39
N HIS A 562 25.45 -7.66 1.52
CA HIS A 562 26.29 -7.83 2.69
C HIS A 562 27.45 -8.81 2.43
N ASN A 563 27.14 -10.01 1.92
CA ASN A 563 28.11 -11.08 1.74
C ASN A 563 29.21 -10.74 0.72
N TYR A 564 28.86 -10.03 -0.38
CA TYR A 564 29.80 -9.72 -1.47
C TYR A 564 30.39 -8.31 -1.37
N LEU A 565 29.64 -7.32 -0.91
CA LEU A 565 30.06 -5.90 -0.92
C LEU A 565 30.27 -5.33 0.49
N GLY A 566 29.98 -6.08 1.56
CA GLY A 566 30.13 -5.62 2.94
C GLY A 566 29.13 -4.51 3.35
N ILE A 567 28.08 -4.27 2.57
CA ILE A 567 27.08 -3.23 2.85
C ILE A 567 26.09 -3.74 3.89
N THR A 568 26.18 -3.25 5.14
CA THR A 568 25.39 -3.74 6.27
C THR A 568 24.05 -3.03 6.44
N ARG A 569 23.93 -1.77 6.01
CA ARG A 569 22.74 -0.94 6.25
C ARG A 569 21.40 -1.54 5.77
N PRO A 570 21.27 -2.12 4.56
CA PRO A 570 20.01 -2.72 4.12
C PRO A 570 19.63 -3.94 4.96
N LEU A 571 20.62 -4.77 5.32
CA LEU A 571 20.40 -5.97 6.16
C LEU A 571 19.95 -5.57 7.57
N ALA A 572 20.63 -4.63 8.22
CA ALA A 572 20.27 -4.10 9.53
C ALA A 572 18.83 -3.57 9.56
N ARG A 573 18.42 -2.85 8.51
CA ARG A 573 17.05 -2.33 8.41
C ARG A 573 16.00 -3.45 8.33
N ILE A 574 16.23 -4.45 7.54
CA ILE A 574 15.29 -5.58 7.38
C ILE A 574 15.19 -6.40 8.68
N VAL A 575 16.32 -6.59 9.37
CA VAL A 575 16.34 -7.30 10.66
C VAL A 575 15.61 -6.51 11.75
N GLU A 576 15.82 -5.19 11.84
CA GLU A 576 15.08 -4.29 12.74
C GLU A 576 13.57 -4.37 12.46
N ASP A 577 13.18 -4.23 11.20
CA ASP A 577 11.79 -4.28 10.76
C ASP A 577 11.11 -5.62 11.13
N ARG A 578 11.85 -6.73 10.98
CA ARG A 578 11.35 -8.07 11.34
C ARG A 578 11.25 -8.24 12.86
N PHE A 579 12.23 -7.75 13.60
CA PHE A 579 12.21 -7.76 15.06
C PHE A 579 11.00 -7.03 15.60
N ASP A 580 10.74 -5.80 15.13
CA ASP A 580 9.61 -4.98 15.57
C ASP A 580 8.26 -5.67 15.31
N VAL A 581 8.10 -6.31 14.14
CA VAL A 581 6.89 -7.07 13.79
C VAL A 581 6.72 -8.28 14.71
N LEU A 582 7.76 -9.07 14.95
CA LEU A 582 7.69 -10.28 15.77
C LEU A 582 7.38 -9.96 17.24
N VAL A 583 8.01 -8.92 17.79
CA VAL A 583 7.73 -8.45 19.15
C VAL A 583 6.30 -7.95 19.27
N PHE A 584 5.80 -7.19 18.30
CA PHE A 584 4.42 -6.73 18.28
C PHE A 584 3.43 -7.89 18.31
N TYR A 585 3.64 -8.92 17.49
CA TYR A 585 2.78 -10.10 17.52
C TYR A 585 2.86 -10.85 18.85
N GLY A 586 4.01 -10.90 19.49
CA GLY A 586 4.14 -11.43 20.86
C GLY A 586 3.26 -10.72 21.88
N MET A 587 2.99 -9.42 21.69
CA MET A 587 2.13 -8.61 22.57
C MET A 587 0.64 -8.70 22.21
N VAL A 588 0.31 -8.67 20.91
CA VAL A 588 -1.07 -8.53 20.44
C VAL A 588 -1.80 -9.87 20.34
N LEU A 589 -1.15 -10.94 19.88
CA LEU A 589 -1.82 -12.24 19.74
C LEU A 589 -2.43 -12.76 21.06
N PRO A 590 -1.82 -12.62 22.25
CA PRO A 590 -2.48 -12.97 23.51
C PRO A 590 -3.75 -12.15 23.81
N ARG A 591 -3.77 -10.86 23.43
CA ARG A 591 -4.97 -10.01 23.57
C ARG A 591 -6.10 -10.43 22.63
N LEU A 592 -5.76 -10.89 21.44
CA LEU A 592 -6.75 -11.44 20.51
C LEU A 592 -7.40 -12.73 21.06
N ALA A 593 -6.72 -13.49 21.90
CA ALA A 593 -7.32 -14.64 22.59
C ALA A 593 -8.49 -14.23 23.47
N LEU A 594 -8.37 -13.09 24.19
CA LEU A 594 -9.46 -12.54 24.99
C LEU A 594 -10.67 -12.14 24.12
N PHE A 595 -10.42 -11.58 22.94
CA PHE A 595 -11.49 -11.25 21.99
C PHE A 595 -12.23 -12.51 21.48
N ILE A 596 -11.51 -13.61 21.28
CA ILE A 596 -12.13 -14.89 20.92
C ILE A 596 -13.11 -15.33 22.02
N ASP A 597 -12.68 -15.27 23.30
CA ASP A 597 -13.51 -15.70 24.43
C ASP A 597 -14.70 -14.77 24.66
N ASP A 598 -14.48 -13.47 24.60
CA ASP A 598 -15.49 -12.45 24.92
C ASP A 598 -16.56 -12.29 23.83
N ARG A 599 -16.14 -12.33 22.56
CA ARG A 599 -17.01 -11.99 21.44
C ARG A 599 -17.27 -13.16 20.49
N ILE A 600 -16.23 -13.83 19.99
CA ILE A 600 -16.38 -14.86 18.98
C ILE A 600 -17.09 -16.08 19.55
N ARG A 601 -16.76 -16.48 20.79
CA ARG A 601 -17.41 -17.61 21.47
C ARG A 601 -18.92 -17.40 21.64
N ARG A 602 -19.35 -16.17 21.90
CA ARG A 602 -20.78 -15.82 22.03
C ARG A 602 -21.50 -15.84 20.68
N ILE A 603 -20.82 -15.44 19.59
CA ILE A 603 -21.43 -15.34 18.25
C ILE A 603 -21.41 -16.69 17.53
N HIS A 604 -20.26 -17.38 17.50
CA HIS A 604 -20.04 -18.55 16.65
C HIS A 604 -20.04 -19.89 17.42
N GLY A 605 -20.13 -19.84 18.77
CA GLY A 605 -20.13 -21.01 19.64
C GLY A 605 -18.74 -21.50 20.04
N ARG A 606 -18.73 -22.42 21.04
CA ARG A 606 -17.51 -22.93 21.69
C ARG A 606 -16.56 -23.63 20.73
N ARG A 607 -17.10 -24.51 19.87
CA ARG A 607 -16.29 -25.33 18.94
C ARG A 607 -15.46 -24.48 17.98
N ILE A 608 -16.02 -23.38 17.50
CA ILE A 608 -15.34 -22.47 16.59
C ILE A 608 -14.31 -21.66 17.35
N ALA A 609 -14.66 -21.14 18.53
CA ALA A 609 -13.71 -20.44 19.39
C ALA A 609 -12.48 -21.29 19.71
N ASP A 610 -12.67 -22.57 20.09
CA ASP A 610 -11.56 -23.47 20.41
C ASP A 610 -10.65 -23.72 19.19
N LEU A 611 -11.23 -23.82 17.98
CA LEU A 611 -10.45 -23.94 16.74
C LEU A 611 -9.67 -22.64 16.38
N LEU A 612 -10.25 -21.49 16.63
CA LEU A 612 -9.56 -20.21 16.43
C LEU A 612 -8.43 -20.04 17.46
N HIS A 613 -8.63 -20.46 18.70
CA HIS A 613 -7.57 -20.50 19.72
C HIS A 613 -6.40 -21.39 19.28
N GLU A 614 -6.66 -22.56 18.73
CA GLU A 614 -5.61 -23.45 18.20
C GLU A 614 -4.79 -22.75 17.11
N LEU A 615 -5.47 -22.09 16.17
CA LEU A 615 -4.80 -21.35 15.09
C LEU A 615 -4.00 -20.15 15.59
N LEU A 616 -4.53 -19.42 16.57
CA LEU A 616 -3.89 -18.27 17.17
C LEU A 616 -2.65 -18.67 17.98
N ASN A 617 -2.76 -19.73 18.80
CA ASN A 617 -1.66 -20.25 19.59
C ASN A 617 -0.51 -20.75 18.68
N ARG A 618 -0.85 -21.46 17.61
CA ARG A 618 0.14 -21.88 16.62
C ARG A 618 0.88 -20.69 16.00
N ARG A 619 0.15 -19.62 15.68
CA ARG A 619 0.74 -18.38 15.14
C ARG A 619 1.63 -17.69 16.15
N LEU A 620 1.25 -17.69 17.44
CA LEU A 620 2.07 -17.16 18.53
C LEU A 620 3.37 -17.95 18.71
N ASP A 621 3.27 -19.28 18.67
CA ASP A 621 4.45 -20.15 18.79
C ASP A 621 5.41 -19.98 17.60
N GLU A 622 4.87 -19.88 16.37
CA GLU A 622 5.65 -19.55 15.17
C GLU A 622 6.36 -18.20 15.33
N ALA A 623 5.66 -17.16 15.81
CA ALA A 623 6.24 -15.83 16.02
C ALA A 623 7.36 -15.84 17.09
N ARG A 624 7.16 -16.60 18.18
CA ARG A 624 8.19 -16.76 19.24
C ARG A 624 9.42 -17.50 18.73
N GLN A 625 9.22 -18.58 17.99
CA GLN A 625 10.33 -19.33 17.40
C GLN A 625 11.14 -18.49 16.41
N GLU A 626 10.47 -17.68 15.59
CA GLU A 626 11.11 -16.78 14.65
C GLU A 626 11.89 -15.65 15.36
N LEU A 627 11.38 -15.14 16.49
CA LEU A 627 12.07 -14.15 17.30
C LEU A 627 13.33 -14.73 17.94
N GLU A 628 13.24 -15.96 18.47
CA GLU A 628 14.38 -16.68 19.05
C GLU A 628 15.45 -17.00 17.99
N SER A 629 15.02 -17.43 16.80
CA SER A 629 15.90 -17.61 15.65
C SER A 629 16.63 -16.31 15.27
N LEU A 630 15.94 -15.17 15.30
CA LEU A 630 16.54 -13.86 15.02
C LEU A 630 17.57 -13.47 16.09
N ARG A 631 17.30 -13.75 17.37
CA ARG A 631 18.25 -13.53 18.46
C ARG A 631 19.54 -14.33 18.28
N LEU A 632 19.41 -15.61 17.91
CA LEU A 632 20.54 -16.48 17.66
C LEU A 632 21.33 -16.05 16.42
N GLN A 633 20.65 -15.58 15.36
CA GLN A 633 21.30 -15.15 14.14
C GLN A 633 22.06 -13.82 14.28
N PHE A 634 21.56 -12.90 15.09
CA PHE A 634 22.11 -11.56 15.25
C PHE A 634 22.37 -11.22 16.72
N PRO A 635 23.21 -12.01 17.41
CA PRO A 635 23.55 -11.75 18.81
C PRO A 635 24.18 -10.37 18.97
N GLY A 636 23.90 -9.70 20.10
CA GLY A 636 24.34 -8.32 20.34
C GLY A 636 23.49 -7.26 19.60
N TYR A 637 23.13 -7.49 18.34
CA TYR A 637 22.23 -6.59 17.62
C TYR A 637 20.78 -6.71 18.10
N ALA A 638 20.29 -7.94 18.27
CA ALA A 638 18.97 -8.19 18.86
C ALA A 638 18.86 -7.58 20.26
N GLU A 639 19.87 -7.74 21.12
CA GLU A 639 19.93 -7.10 22.43
C GLU A 639 19.88 -5.56 22.35
N ALA A 640 20.58 -4.97 21.39
CA ALA A 640 20.54 -3.52 21.19
C ALA A 640 19.14 -3.04 20.75
N LEU A 641 18.42 -3.84 19.94
CA LEU A 641 17.03 -3.58 19.56
C LEU A 641 16.10 -3.70 20.77
N GLU A 642 16.27 -4.73 21.61
CA GLU A 642 15.49 -4.89 22.85
C GLU A 642 15.69 -3.73 23.82
N ARG A 643 16.93 -3.33 24.05
CA ARG A 643 17.22 -2.15 24.90
C ARG A 643 16.58 -0.88 24.37
N ARG A 644 16.59 -0.71 23.05
CA ARG A 644 15.94 0.43 22.40
C ARG A 644 14.42 0.38 22.54
N LEU A 645 13.83 -0.80 22.38
CA LEU A 645 12.41 -1.02 22.59
C LEU A 645 12.00 -0.65 24.03
N ILE A 646 12.70 -1.20 25.03
CA ILE A 646 12.43 -0.91 26.45
C ILE A 646 12.49 0.59 26.70
N ARG A 647 13.56 1.27 26.27
CA ARG A 647 13.69 2.72 26.44
C ARG A 647 12.56 3.51 25.79
N ARG A 648 12.13 3.08 24.60
CA ARG A 648 11.01 3.72 23.91
C ARG A 648 9.69 3.51 24.63
N THR A 649 9.42 2.29 25.09
CA THR A 649 8.20 1.96 25.85
C THR A 649 8.19 2.71 27.20
N THR A 650 9.33 2.83 27.88
CA THR A 650 9.43 3.60 29.13
C THR A 650 9.05 5.07 28.94
N LEU A 651 9.61 5.73 27.89
CA LEU A 651 9.27 7.13 27.60
C LEU A 651 7.80 7.33 27.27
N GLN A 652 7.18 6.33 26.67
CA GLN A 652 5.78 6.37 26.33
C GLN A 652 4.86 6.17 27.52
N LEU A 653 5.19 5.22 28.41
CA LEU A 653 4.46 5.05 29.66
C LEU A 653 4.57 6.31 30.52
N GLU A 654 5.75 6.93 30.56
CA GLU A 654 5.98 8.20 31.25
C GLU A 654 5.11 9.34 30.68
N GLU A 655 4.97 9.42 29.35
CA GLU A 655 4.09 10.39 28.69
C GLU A 655 2.61 10.14 29.01
N GLY A 656 2.17 8.87 29.00
CA GLY A 656 0.80 8.49 29.35
C GLY A 656 0.46 8.81 30.80
N GLU A 657 1.40 8.59 31.72
CA GLU A 657 1.22 8.99 33.14
C GLU A 657 1.07 10.52 33.32
N TYR A 658 1.86 11.30 32.55
CA TYR A 658 1.70 12.77 32.58
C TYR A 658 0.36 13.21 31.98
N GLU A 659 -0.17 12.53 30.97
CA GLU A 659 -1.50 12.80 30.43
C GLU A 659 -2.60 12.46 31.44
N ALA A 660 -2.52 11.32 32.09
CA ALA A 660 -3.46 10.95 33.16
C ALA A 660 -3.44 11.96 34.33
N LEU A 661 -2.26 12.42 34.76
CA LEU A 661 -2.14 13.45 35.78
C LEU A 661 -2.77 14.81 35.40
N VAL A 662 -2.77 15.13 34.06
CA VAL A 662 -3.50 16.31 33.56
C VAL A 662 -4.99 16.10 33.59
N GLU A 663 -5.48 14.94 33.16
CA GLU A 663 -6.91 14.58 33.18
C GLU A 663 -7.47 14.57 34.60
N ASP A 664 -6.69 14.09 35.56
CA ASP A 664 -7.02 14.11 36.99
C ASP A 664 -6.91 15.52 37.63
N GLY A 665 -6.46 16.52 36.86
CA GLY A 665 -6.29 17.89 37.35
C GLY A 665 -5.13 18.10 38.33
N LEU A 666 -4.22 17.14 38.48
CA LEU A 666 -3.07 17.17 39.39
C LEU A 666 -1.93 18.03 38.86
N ILE A 667 -1.79 18.17 37.55
CA ILE A 667 -0.79 19.04 36.91
C ILE A 667 -1.45 19.97 35.89
N GLY A 668 -0.95 21.20 35.81
CA GLY A 668 -1.43 22.18 34.82
C GLY A 668 -0.80 22.00 33.44
N PRO A 669 -1.39 22.62 32.40
CA PRO A 669 -0.95 22.49 30.99
C PRO A 669 0.49 23.01 30.78
N GLU A 670 0.94 23.99 31.56
CA GLU A 670 2.30 24.54 31.45
C GLU A 670 3.35 23.52 31.91
N LEU A 671 3.10 22.85 33.06
CA LEU A 671 3.98 21.80 33.56
C LEU A 671 3.99 20.60 32.62
N ARG A 672 2.82 20.20 32.05
CA ARG A 672 2.75 19.15 31.02
C ARG A 672 3.60 19.49 29.81
N SER A 673 3.52 20.74 29.31
CA SER A 673 4.32 21.19 28.17
C SER A 673 5.82 21.06 28.43
N THR A 674 6.26 21.44 29.64
CA THR A 674 7.67 21.34 30.01
C THR A 674 8.16 19.90 30.11
N LEU A 675 7.37 19.01 30.73
CA LEU A 675 7.66 17.58 30.85
C LEU A 675 7.64 16.90 29.47
N GLY A 676 6.67 17.25 28.61
CA GLY A 676 6.59 16.75 27.24
C GLY A 676 7.81 17.12 26.39
N ALA A 677 8.30 18.37 26.51
CA ALA A 677 9.51 18.81 25.82
C ALA A 677 10.77 18.05 26.26
N ASP A 678 10.84 17.58 27.50
CA ASP A 678 11.92 16.72 27.97
C ASP A 678 11.83 15.31 27.39
N ILE A 679 10.63 14.73 27.37
CA ILE A 679 10.38 13.44 26.74
C ILE A 679 10.76 13.51 25.24
N ASP A 680 10.38 14.57 24.53
CA ASP A 680 10.71 14.73 23.11
C ASP A 680 12.21 14.82 22.86
N ARG A 681 12.95 15.53 23.70
CA ARG A 681 14.42 15.55 23.65
C ARG A 681 15.04 14.17 23.85
N ARG A 682 14.55 13.39 24.84
CA ARG A 682 15.01 12.02 25.07
C ARG A 682 14.61 11.08 23.94
N ARG A 683 13.40 11.21 23.39
CA ARG A 683 12.91 10.47 22.22
C ARG A 683 13.74 10.77 20.97
N ALA A 684 14.14 12.02 20.75
CA ALA A 684 14.99 12.41 19.62
C ALA A 684 16.37 11.72 19.64
N ARG A 685 16.95 11.51 20.84
CA ARG A 685 18.20 10.76 21.02
C ARG A 685 18.07 9.27 20.65
N LEU A 686 16.87 8.70 20.75
CA LEU A 686 16.59 7.30 20.40
C LEU A 686 16.27 7.10 18.89
N LYS A 687 16.17 8.18 18.09
CA LYS A 687 15.94 8.09 16.63
C LYS A 687 17.11 7.44 15.87
N GLY A 688 18.32 7.41 16.45
CA GLY A 688 19.48 6.72 15.90
C GLY A 688 19.26 5.20 15.86
N ARG A 689 19.53 4.57 14.72
CA ARG A 689 19.49 3.11 14.60
C ARG A 689 20.71 2.50 15.25
N PRO A 690 20.58 1.35 15.98
CA PRO A 690 21.74 0.59 16.40
C PRO A 690 22.59 0.21 15.20
N VAL A 691 23.89 0.30 15.35
CA VAL A 691 24.82 -0.13 14.31
C VAL A 691 24.98 -1.65 14.41
N LEU A 692 24.79 -2.35 13.30
CA LEU A 692 25.12 -3.77 13.24
C LEU A 692 26.64 -3.91 13.28
N ASP A 693 27.20 -4.07 14.50
CA ASP A 693 28.64 -4.23 14.69
C ASP A 693 29.07 -5.67 14.41
N LEU A 694 29.57 -5.86 13.20
CA LEU A 694 30.08 -7.15 12.75
C LEU A 694 31.28 -7.66 13.56
N ARG A 695 32.04 -6.77 14.21
CA ARG A 695 33.19 -7.19 15.01
C ARG A 695 32.73 -7.83 16.32
N GLN A 696 31.78 -7.20 17.00
CA GLN A 696 31.17 -7.73 18.20
C GLN A 696 30.42 -9.04 17.91
N GLN A 697 29.68 -9.08 16.82
CA GLN A 697 28.95 -10.26 16.39
C GLN A 697 29.90 -11.43 16.07
N LYS A 698 31.03 -11.18 15.40
CA LYS A 698 32.04 -12.19 15.13
C LYS A 698 32.64 -12.76 16.40
N SER A 699 32.94 -11.93 17.40
CA SER A 699 33.45 -12.37 18.69
C SER A 699 32.47 -13.31 19.39
N VAL A 700 31.22 -12.85 19.58
CA VAL A 700 30.17 -13.64 20.24
C VAL A 700 29.91 -14.96 19.49
N THR A 701 29.87 -14.92 18.18
CA THR A 701 29.66 -16.14 17.36
C THR A 701 30.84 -17.13 17.45
N ILE A 702 32.09 -16.65 17.49
CA ILE A 702 33.28 -17.50 17.65
C ILE A 702 33.28 -18.14 19.04
N ASP A 703 32.91 -17.38 20.10
CA ASP A 703 32.86 -17.86 21.48
C ASP A 703 31.84 -18.99 21.70
N GLY A 704 30.81 -19.07 20.84
CA GLY A 704 29.80 -20.13 20.86
C GLY A 704 30.26 -21.49 20.35
N PHE A 705 31.42 -21.59 19.66
CA PHE A 705 31.90 -22.86 19.13
C PHE A 705 32.89 -23.57 20.05
N ALA A 706 32.61 -24.81 20.44
CA ALA A 706 33.50 -25.66 21.21
C ALA A 706 34.89 -25.80 20.55
N ALA A 707 34.93 -25.78 19.22
CA ALA A 707 36.19 -25.85 18.45
C ALA A 707 37.16 -24.67 18.73
N PHE A 708 36.69 -23.56 19.27
CA PHE A 708 37.50 -22.39 19.59
C PHE A 708 37.53 -22.07 21.12
N ALA A 709 37.03 -22.99 21.96
CA ALA A 709 36.90 -22.77 23.40
C ALA A 709 38.24 -22.46 24.07
N ASP A 710 39.33 -23.17 23.71
CA ASP A 710 40.64 -23.01 24.34
C ASP A 710 41.49 -21.87 23.74
N PHE A 711 40.98 -21.16 22.73
CA PHE A 711 41.70 -20.04 22.14
C PHE A 711 41.83 -18.88 23.13
N SER A 712 43.02 -18.31 23.25
CA SER A 712 43.25 -17.10 24.01
C SER A 712 42.49 -15.93 23.39
N GLU A 713 42.20 -14.89 24.17
CA GLU A 713 41.51 -13.67 23.68
C GLU A 713 42.25 -13.02 22.50
N LYS A 714 43.57 -13.07 22.46
CA LYS A 714 44.40 -12.58 21.34
C LYS A 714 44.17 -13.39 20.08
N GLU A 715 44.12 -14.70 20.19
CA GLU A 715 43.89 -15.62 19.08
C GLU A 715 42.47 -15.47 18.52
N ARG A 716 41.45 -15.34 19.39
CA ARG A 716 40.08 -15.09 18.99
C ARG A 716 39.94 -13.75 18.24
N LYS A 717 40.63 -12.70 18.69
CA LYS A 717 40.66 -11.39 17.97
C LYS A 717 41.35 -11.51 16.62
N LEU A 718 42.42 -12.29 16.49
CA LEU A 718 43.10 -12.55 15.22
C LEU A 718 42.19 -13.39 14.28
N LEU A 719 41.55 -14.42 14.80
CA LEU A 719 40.60 -15.25 14.07
C LEU A 719 39.43 -14.43 13.56
N GLY A 720 38.88 -13.52 14.38
CA GLY A 720 37.80 -12.61 14.00
C GLY A 720 38.09 -11.69 12.81
N LYS A 721 39.41 -11.40 12.54
CA LYS A 721 39.82 -10.66 11.34
C LYS A 721 39.81 -11.55 10.08
N LYS A 722 39.99 -12.86 10.20
CA LYS A 722 40.08 -13.82 9.08
C LYS A 722 38.77 -14.53 8.78
N VAL A 723 37.84 -14.58 9.77
CA VAL A 723 36.51 -15.16 9.61
C VAL A 723 35.58 -14.20 8.93
N ARG A 724 34.73 -14.71 8.01
CA ARG A 724 33.62 -13.99 7.42
C ARG A 724 32.28 -14.57 7.90
N ILE A 725 31.34 -13.73 8.23
CA ILE A 725 29.96 -14.14 8.49
C ILE A 725 29.19 -14.08 7.18
N VAL A 726 28.49 -15.18 6.88
CA VAL A 726 27.62 -15.31 5.69
C VAL A 726 26.23 -15.70 6.15
N TYR A 727 25.23 -14.96 5.70
CA TYR A 727 23.82 -15.26 5.96
C TYR A 727 23.21 -15.99 4.78
N ALA A 728 22.41 -17.02 5.04
CA ALA A 728 21.69 -17.76 4.02
C ALA A 728 20.21 -17.89 4.37
N ALA A 729 19.34 -17.57 3.41
CA ALA A 729 17.90 -17.72 3.55
C ALA A 729 17.44 -19.16 3.30
N PRO A 730 16.27 -19.58 3.82
CA PRO A 730 15.70 -20.89 3.55
C PRO A 730 15.60 -21.18 2.05
N GLY A 731 16.03 -22.39 1.64
CA GLY A 731 16.09 -22.81 0.24
C GLY A 731 17.29 -22.27 -0.56
N GLN A 732 18.11 -21.40 0.03
CA GLN A 732 19.31 -20.90 -0.63
C GLN A 732 20.39 -21.98 -0.72
N GLN A 733 20.93 -22.17 -1.92
CA GLN A 733 22.06 -23.07 -2.14
C GLN A 733 23.36 -22.39 -1.69
N ILE A 734 24.01 -22.96 -0.68
CA ILE A 734 25.27 -22.46 -0.09
C ILE A 734 26.47 -23.00 -0.87
N LEU A 735 26.48 -24.31 -1.11
CA LEU A 735 27.54 -24.98 -1.87
C LEU A 735 26.99 -25.77 -3.03
N ARG A 736 27.70 -25.70 -4.17
CA ARG A 736 27.40 -26.50 -5.37
C ARG A 736 28.35 -27.67 -5.48
N LYS A 737 27.82 -28.80 -5.93
CA LYS A 737 28.63 -29.96 -6.29
C LYS A 737 29.68 -29.57 -7.35
N GLU A 738 30.88 -30.11 -7.27
CA GLU A 738 32.01 -29.85 -8.17
C GLU A 738 32.64 -28.45 -8.12
N SER A 739 32.18 -27.58 -7.21
CA SER A 739 32.83 -26.29 -6.97
C SER A 739 34.20 -26.45 -6.29
N SER A 740 35.06 -25.42 -6.42
CA SER A 740 36.40 -25.41 -5.79
C SER A 740 36.27 -25.35 -4.25
N ALA A 741 37.08 -26.15 -3.57
CA ALA A 741 37.12 -26.22 -2.11
C ALA A 741 38.13 -25.18 -1.56
N ARG A 742 37.66 -23.94 -1.37
CA ARG A 742 38.51 -22.84 -0.86
C ARG A 742 38.18 -22.43 0.56
N GLU A 743 37.10 -22.91 1.10
CA GLU A 743 36.54 -22.43 2.39
C GLU A 743 35.90 -23.60 3.16
N VAL A 744 36.00 -23.55 4.49
CA VAL A 744 35.27 -24.41 5.44
C VAL A 744 34.23 -23.58 6.14
N TRP A 745 33.09 -24.19 6.41
CA TRP A 745 31.90 -23.53 6.89
C TRP A 745 31.48 -24.10 8.26
N PHE A 746 31.20 -23.25 9.21
CA PHE A 746 30.69 -23.55 10.54
C PHE A 746 29.27 -23.01 10.67
N ILE A 747 28.35 -23.80 11.20
CA ILE A 747 26.97 -23.40 11.40
C ILE A 747 26.84 -22.73 12.77
N ALA A 748 26.74 -21.41 12.80
CA ALA A 748 26.57 -20.64 14.02
C ALA A 748 25.12 -20.59 14.49
N ALA A 749 24.18 -20.61 13.54
CA ALA A 749 22.77 -20.72 13.83
C ALA A 749 22.04 -21.27 12.61
N GLY A 750 20.96 -22.02 12.83
CA GLY A 750 20.14 -22.59 11.78
C GLY A 750 20.47 -24.03 11.42
N THR A 751 19.87 -24.50 10.32
CA THR A 751 19.94 -25.88 9.86
C THR A 751 20.20 -25.94 8.36
N VAL A 752 21.10 -26.79 7.92
CA VAL A 752 21.38 -27.02 6.50
C VAL A 752 21.18 -28.49 6.13
N ASN A 753 20.76 -28.73 4.90
CA ASN A 753 20.76 -30.06 4.30
C ASN A 753 22.02 -30.25 3.44
N VAL A 754 22.80 -31.27 3.74
CA VAL A 754 23.93 -31.69 2.94
C VAL A 754 23.52 -32.90 2.13
N VAL A 755 23.66 -32.85 0.82
CA VAL A 755 23.38 -33.95 -0.10
C VAL A 755 24.71 -34.47 -0.63
N THR A 756 25.00 -35.74 -0.37
CA THR A 756 26.15 -36.44 -0.91
C THR A 756 25.68 -37.80 -1.43
N ASP A 757 25.98 -38.11 -2.68
CA ASP A 757 25.63 -39.38 -3.35
C ASP A 757 24.20 -39.87 -3.13
N GLY A 758 23.25 -38.89 -3.10
CA GLY A 758 21.80 -39.14 -2.93
C GLY A 758 21.34 -39.28 -1.45
N VAL A 759 22.23 -39.22 -0.48
CA VAL A 759 21.93 -39.21 0.95
C VAL A 759 21.77 -37.78 1.42
N LYS A 760 20.66 -37.48 2.13
CA LYS A 760 20.46 -36.20 2.78
C LYS A 760 20.83 -36.30 4.25
N ILE A 761 21.79 -35.48 4.66
CA ILE A 761 22.22 -35.36 6.05
C ILE A 761 21.84 -33.97 6.51
N ARG A 762 21.20 -33.89 7.66
CA ARG A 762 20.83 -32.62 8.29
C ARG A 762 21.93 -32.24 9.28
N LEU A 763 22.47 -31.03 9.13
CA LEU A 763 23.45 -30.46 10.05
C LEU A 763 22.82 -29.25 10.74
N THR A 764 23.18 -29.08 12.01
CA THR A 764 22.63 -28.05 12.90
C THR A 764 23.72 -27.16 13.48
N GLU A 765 23.35 -26.26 14.37
CA GLU A 765 24.25 -25.40 15.11
C GLU A 765 25.43 -26.20 15.76
N GLY A 766 26.62 -25.65 15.67
CA GLY A 766 27.86 -26.29 16.13
C GLY A 766 28.54 -27.19 15.08
N ASP A 767 27.85 -27.62 14.05
CA ASP A 767 28.39 -28.47 12.98
C ASP A 767 29.22 -27.66 11.99
N LEU A 768 30.15 -28.40 11.32
CA LEU A 768 30.97 -27.83 10.25
C LEU A 768 30.84 -28.66 8.98
N PHE A 769 30.96 -28.03 7.80
CA PHE A 769 30.92 -28.70 6.52
C PHE A 769 31.93 -28.09 5.51
N GLY A 770 32.28 -28.87 4.49
CA GLY A 770 33.28 -28.47 3.51
C GLY A 770 34.73 -28.84 3.84
N GLN A 771 35.01 -29.27 5.06
CA GLN A 771 36.35 -29.61 5.56
C GLN A 771 37.04 -30.75 4.77
N PHE A 772 36.29 -31.76 4.34
CA PHE A 772 36.90 -32.90 3.62
C PHE A 772 37.47 -32.49 2.27
N ALA A 773 36.75 -31.65 1.54
CA ALA A 773 37.19 -31.17 0.24
C ALA A 773 38.44 -30.29 0.36
N VAL A 774 38.50 -29.46 1.42
CA VAL A 774 39.67 -28.63 1.74
C VAL A 774 40.86 -29.48 2.16
N LEU A 775 40.67 -30.47 3.08
CA LEU A 775 41.75 -31.34 3.55
C LEU A 775 42.33 -32.22 2.42
N ALA A 776 41.46 -32.76 1.56
CA ALA A 776 41.86 -33.63 0.46
C ALA A 776 42.31 -32.88 -0.81
N ARG A 777 42.24 -31.57 -0.84
CA ARG A 777 42.40 -30.73 -2.06
C ARG A 777 41.59 -31.26 -3.24
N TRP A 778 40.32 -31.57 -2.98
CA TRP A 778 39.44 -32.18 -3.98
C TRP A 778 38.29 -31.24 -4.34
N ARG A 779 37.66 -31.50 -5.49
CA ARG A 779 36.40 -30.79 -5.79
C ARG A 779 35.32 -31.24 -4.82
N ARG A 780 34.36 -30.35 -4.50
CA ARG A 780 33.30 -30.64 -3.54
C ARG A 780 32.37 -31.73 -4.06
N SER A 781 32.23 -32.81 -3.31
CA SER A 781 31.32 -33.92 -3.59
C SER A 781 29.90 -33.66 -3.05
N ILE A 782 29.70 -32.57 -2.29
CA ILE A 782 28.48 -32.25 -1.57
C ILE A 782 27.79 -31.04 -2.15
N GLN A 783 26.47 -31.09 -2.10
CA GLN A 783 25.58 -29.91 -2.28
C GLN A 783 25.02 -29.54 -0.92
N VAL A 784 25.04 -28.25 -0.57
CA VAL A 784 24.49 -27.75 0.71
C VAL A 784 23.46 -26.70 0.45
N THR A 785 22.27 -26.86 1.08
CA THR A 785 21.14 -25.97 0.97
C THR A 785 20.65 -25.61 2.37
N ALA A 786 20.38 -24.34 2.64
CA ALA A 786 19.80 -23.88 3.88
C ALA A 786 18.35 -24.39 4.02
N VAL A 787 17.99 -24.92 5.19
CA VAL A 787 16.63 -25.35 5.53
C VAL A 787 15.89 -24.24 6.27
N THR A 788 16.59 -23.62 7.20
CA THR A 788 16.14 -22.44 7.94
C THR A 788 16.97 -21.23 7.55
N ASP A 789 16.69 -20.07 8.11
CA ASP A 789 17.63 -18.96 8.09
C ASP A 789 18.91 -19.38 8.81
N CYS A 790 20.07 -19.25 8.13
CA CYS A 790 21.36 -19.71 8.67
C CYS A 790 22.34 -18.56 8.82
N THR A 791 23.07 -18.56 9.94
CA THR A 791 24.29 -17.78 10.14
C THR A 791 25.48 -18.73 10.07
N LEU A 792 26.38 -18.46 9.16
CA LEU A 792 27.54 -19.33 8.86
C LEU A 792 28.84 -18.54 9.05
N LEU A 793 29.83 -19.16 9.67
CA LEU A 793 31.19 -18.65 9.68
C LEU A 793 32.01 -19.35 8.60
N THR A 794 32.76 -18.60 7.82
CA THR A 794 33.67 -19.17 6.82
C THR A 794 35.10 -18.91 7.18
N LEU A 795 35.92 -19.95 7.03
CA LEU A 795 37.39 -19.92 7.11
C LEU A 795 37.97 -20.26 5.75
N ASP A 796 38.93 -19.48 5.28
CA ASP A 796 39.70 -19.78 4.08
C ASP A 796 40.62 -21.03 4.29
N GLU A 797 40.97 -21.71 3.22
CA GLU A 797 41.76 -22.91 3.22
C GLU A 797 43.09 -22.75 3.99
N HIS A 798 43.79 -21.64 3.78
CA HIS A 798 45.08 -21.40 4.43
C HIS A 798 44.95 -21.26 5.95
N THR A 799 44.01 -20.48 6.41
CA THR A 799 43.71 -20.27 7.84
C THR A 799 43.27 -21.58 8.49
N PHE A 800 42.38 -22.33 7.84
CA PHE A 800 41.90 -23.61 8.35
C PHE A 800 43.03 -24.64 8.50
N ARG A 801 43.91 -24.75 7.51
CA ARG A 801 45.10 -25.66 7.57
C ARG A 801 46.10 -25.24 8.65
N THR A 802 46.30 -23.94 8.83
CA THR A 802 47.17 -23.39 9.87
C THR A 802 46.62 -23.69 11.26
N LEU A 803 45.32 -23.57 11.48
CA LEU A 803 44.68 -23.89 12.76
C LEU A 803 44.76 -25.38 13.09
N ILE A 804 44.47 -26.25 12.13
CA ILE A 804 44.62 -27.70 12.32
C ILE A 804 46.07 -28.13 12.67
N ALA A 805 47.04 -27.43 12.13
CA ALA A 805 48.44 -27.77 12.40
C ALA A 805 48.92 -27.30 13.76
N ARG A 806 48.33 -26.19 14.29
CA ARG A 806 48.82 -25.56 15.53
C ARG A 806 47.99 -25.90 16.76
N GLU A 807 46.69 -26.07 16.60
CA GLU A 807 45.74 -26.15 17.69
C GLU A 807 45.16 -27.57 17.85
N GLY A 808 45.51 -28.22 18.95
CA GLY A 808 45.08 -29.59 19.23
C GLY A 808 43.56 -29.75 19.40
N THR A 809 42.95 -28.86 20.12
CA THR A 809 41.49 -28.86 20.37
C THR A 809 40.70 -28.62 19.10
N PHE A 810 41.12 -27.70 18.25
CA PHE A 810 40.51 -27.49 16.95
C PHE A 810 40.63 -28.73 16.05
N ARG A 811 41.81 -29.40 16.08
CA ARG A 811 42.05 -30.66 15.38
C ARG A 811 41.11 -31.76 15.88
N SER A 812 40.94 -31.89 17.20
CA SER A 812 40.05 -32.88 17.81
C SER A 812 38.57 -32.64 17.39
N ALA A 813 38.09 -31.39 17.40
CA ALA A 813 36.77 -31.07 16.96
C ALA A 813 36.52 -31.42 15.47
N VAL A 814 37.49 -31.20 14.60
CA VAL A 814 37.41 -31.58 13.18
C VAL A 814 37.40 -33.10 13.00
N ILE A 815 38.16 -33.86 13.81
CA ILE A 815 38.18 -35.33 13.81
C ILE A 815 36.83 -35.84 14.32
N GLU A 816 36.32 -35.33 15.40
CA GLU A 816 35.02 -35.72 15.96
C GLU A 816 33.89 -35.48 14.98
N SER A 817 33.86 -34.30 14.35
CA SER A 817 32.92 -34.00 13.27
C SER A 817 33.05 -34.95 12.07
N ALA A 818 34.23 -35.44 11.78
CA ALA A 818 34.44 -36.43 10.75
C ALA A 818 33.92 -37.82 11.16
N ALA A 819 34.18 -38.23 12.40
CA ALA A 819 33.74 -39.50 12.98
C ALA A 819 32.19 -39.58 13.05
N ALA A 820 31.52 -38.48 13.47
CA ALA A 820 30.07 -38.36 13.48
C ALA A 820 29.44 -38.61 12.09
N ARG A 821 30.20 -38.47 11.03
CA ARG A 821 29.79 -38.71 9.64
C ARG A 821 30.32 -40.03 9.07
N GLY A 822 30.83 -40.91 9.93
CA GLY A 822 31.37 -42.21 9.53
C GLY A 822 32.67 -42.12 8.73
N VAL A 823 33.45 -41.08 9.00
CA VAL A 823 34.81 -40.92 8.44
C VAL A 823 35.79 -40.87 9.60
N GLU A 824 36.41 -41.98 9.92
CA GLU A 824 37.46 -42.07 10.96
C GLU A 824 38.77 -41.55 10.37
N ILE A 825 39.30 -40.46 10.92
CA ILE A 825 40.60 -39.90 10.57
C ILE A 825 41.52 -40.08 11.77
N PRO A 826 42.54 -40.93 11.70
CA PRO A 826 43.51 -41.10 12.80
C PRO A 826 44.23 -39.78 13.07
N PRO A 827 44.38 -39.37 14.34
CA PRO A 827 45.11 -38.14 14.72
C PRO A 827 46.51 -38.02 14.11
N GLU A 828 47.21 -39.10 14.00
CA GLU A 828 48.59 -39.22 13.48
C GLU A 828 48.68 -38.76 12.00
N VAL A 829 47.60 -38.76 11.28
CA VAL A 829 47.56 -38.29 9.87
C VAL A 829 47.87 -36.80 9.77
N PHE A 830 47.53 -36.02 10.80
CA PHE A 830 47.79 -34.59 10.82
C PHE A 830 49.26 -34.24 11.16
N ASP A 831 50.03 -35.15 11.70
CA ASP A 831 51.46 -35.00 11.99
C ASP A 831 52.33 -35.32 10.77
N GLN A 832 51.74 -35.86 9.70
CA GLN A 832 52.45 -36.15 8.43
C GLN A 832 52.71 -34.87 7.63
N PRO A 833 53.78 -34.87 6.77
CA PRO A 833 53.99 -33.82 5.79
C PRO A 833 52.78 -33.63 4.90
N GLU A 834 52.52 -32.38 4.47
CA GLU A 834 51.27 -31.96 3.83
C GLU A 834 50.85 -32.81 2.61
N GLU A 835 51.83 -33.19 1.78
CA GLU A 835 51.55 -34.04 0.62
C GLU A 835 51.12 -35.46 1.00
N LYS A 836 51.80 -36.11 1.96
CA LYS A 836 51.39 -37.41 2.48
C LYS A 836 50.06 -37.38 3.18
N ARG A 837 49.82 -36.38 4.02
CA ARG A 837 48.54 -36.14 4.72
C ARG A 837 47.38 -36.04 3.73
N THR A 838 47.52 -35.24 2.67
CA THR A 838 46.50 -35.06 1.63
C THR A 838 46.19 -36.39 0.92
N GLY A 839 47.24 -37.20 0.60
CA GLY A 839 47.07 -38.50 -0.01
C GLY A 839 46.36 -39.50 0.91
N THR A 840 46.77 -39.56 2.19
CA THR A 840 46.12 -40.40 3.20
C THR A 840 44.68 -40.10 3.43
N ILE A 841 44.33 -38.82 3.55
CA ILE A 841 42.93 -38.37 3.72
C ILE A 841 42.10 -38.72 2.47
N ARG A 842 42.62 -38.54 1.27
CA ARG A 842 41.95 -38.99 0.03
C ARG A 842 41.64 -40.49 0.05
N ALA A 843 42.59 -41.32 0.44
CA ALA A 843 42.39 -42.77 0.54
C ALA A 843 41.32 -43.16 1.56
N ILE A 844 41.28 -42.49 2.72
CA ILE A 844 40.26 -42.67 3.77
C ILE A 844 38.86 -42.28 3.22
N LEU A 845 38.75 -41.16 2.53
CA LEU A 845 37.47 -40.69 1.99
C LEU A 845 36.93 -41.62 0.88
N VAL A 846 37.78 -42.11 0.02
CA VAL A 846 37.43 -43.11 -1.02
C VAL A 846 36.96 -44.42 -0.38
N LYS A 847 37.65 -44.91 0.67
CA LYS A 847 37.25 -46.12 1.40
C LYS A 847 35.92 -45.94 2.12
N ALA A 848 35.70 -44.82 2.79
CA ALA A 848 34.41 -44.49 3.45
C ALA A 848 33.25 -44.36 2.43
N GLY A 849 33.47 -43.78 1.27
CA GLY A 849 32.50 -43.72 0.18
C GLY A 849 32.15 -45.09 -0.39
N SER A 850 33.14 -45.96 -0.58
CA SER A 850 32.92 -47.32 -1.07
C SER A 850 32.19 -48.23 -0.07
N LEU A 851 32.42 -48.05 1.23
CA LEU A 851 31.69 -48.77 2.30
C LEU A 851 30.23 -48.33 2.36
N ARG A 852 29.96 -47.03 2.21
CA ARG A 852 28.55 -46.51 2.16
C ARG A 852 27.79 -47.02 0.94
N LEU A 853 28.42 -47.08 -0.23
CA LEU A 853 27.83 -47.66 -1.44
C LEU A 853 27.51 -49.14 -1.28
N LYS A 854 28.39 -49.91 -0.61
CA LYS A 854 28.17 -51.33 -0.31
C LYS A 854 27.02 -51.50 0.70
N ALA A 855 26.97 -50.71 1.76
CA ALA A 855 25.89 -50.75 2.75
C ALA A 855 24.51 -50.42 2.12
N ARG A 856 24.47 -49.46 1.21
CA ARG A 856 23.24 -49.08 0.49
C ARG A 856 22.77 -50.17 -0.50
N LYS A 857 23.66 -50.85 -1.16
CA LYS A 857 23.31 -52.03 -1.99
C LYS A 857 22.82 -53.21 -1.15
N ALA A 858 23.25 -53.35 0.09
CA ALA A 858 22.84 -54.41 1.01
C ALA A 858 21.47 -54.09 1.67
N SER A 859 21.11 -52.77 1.87
CA SER A 859 19.84 -52.38 2.48
C SER A 859 18.69 -52.28 1.48
N GLY A 860 18.89 -52.45 0.19
CA GLY A 860 17.80 -52.46 -0.81
C GLY A 860 17.15 -51.09 -1.10
N GLU A 861 17.68 -49.99 -0.55
CA GLU A 861 17.18 -48.64 -0.85
C GLU A 861 17.73 -48.16 -2.22
N ARG A 862 16.80 -48.03 -3.18
CA ARG A 862 17.04 -47.40 -4.49
C ARG A 862 17.04 -45.90 -4.42
#